data_f80a6b205cb0ca87240d7e5dce02cd7a
#
_entry.id   f80a6b205cb0ca87240d7e5dce02cd7a
#
_cell.length_a   1.000
_cell.length_b   1.000
_cell.length_c   1.000
_cell.angle_alpha   90.00
_cell.angle_beta   90.00
_cell.angle_gamma   90.00
#
_symmetry.space_group_name_H-M   'P 1'
#
loop_
_entity.id
_entity.type
_entity.pdbx_description
1 polymer ?
#
loop_
_entity_poly.entity_id
_entity_poly.type
_entity_poly.pdbx_seq_one_letter_code
_entity_poly.pdbx_strand_id
1 'polypeptide(L)'
;DLLKLQWNPARIVSTGAKIDKKTLDERPCFLCEKNRPKVQMSKQIDERFYLLVNPFPILPVHFTIPARKHQPQAIFKNYGEMHRFLSLHSELMVFYNGPKCGASAPDHLHFQAGTSGILPLQNNWQRLSRNLTDIICLNDEEKIAAIRDYTVPAFVIISKSEECDEMLFKRLYSAMPQRSDETEPMMNIVAWRKGDEYISIVIPREKHRPEAYFADGDAQIMVSPGALDMSGLIITPREEDFRKLTEEKAEAILKECGISGEKMECIIHKLKAAKEAEESTVTTSTLYNNGKQPNVSVGIVSGQKIHFSLNKPYLAKGELVTGEQEVEFSEGGVLWNGNQYSSLTFHPQSCDASFSLSDVTIGINFHWERKETQTFLGTLHFVVESDKICAINELPVEKYLESVISSEMSATSSLELLKAHAVISRSWLLAQMKKRRDVAESGNNFFSFVKKDDMLIRWYDREDHTIFDVCADDHCQRYQGITKETSPHVAEAIRQTKGQILMDGEEICDARFSKCCGGITEEFQYCWENTPKSYLSAVRDIALGIKPKGLKSSMNAECLKDARNTEGLKDGDTENLKGSKALMDSEYRLPDLTQEEEADRWIRSNPPAFCNTTDRKVLSEVLNDYDQETADFYRWKVTLTQEKLQQLLEEKLKMNFGCILDM
;
A
#
# COMPACT_ATOMS: atom_id res chain seq x y z
N ASP A 1 -11.77 -18.49 -39.13
CA ASP A 1 -12.19 -17.09 -39.08
C ASP A 1 -12.22 -16.62 -37.63
N LEU A 2 -11.68 -15.39 -37.36
CA LEU A 2 -11.69 -14.79 -36.03
C LEU A 2 -12.96 -13.99 -35.74
N LEU A 3 -13.79 -13.77 -36.74
CA LEU A 3 -15.03 -13.03 -36.64
C LEU A 3 -16.21 -13.84 -37.17
N LYS A 4 -17.36 -13.63 -36.54
CA LYS A 4 -18.66 -14.17 -36.94
C LYS A 4 -19.71 -13.09 -36.74
N LEU A 5 -20.56 -12.90 -37.70
CA LEU A 5 -21.62 -11.90 -37.67
C LEU A 5 -22.98 -12.58 -37.42
N GLN A 6 -23.77 -11.99 -36.53
CA GLN A 6 -25.10 -12.47 -36.18
C GLN A 6 -26.12 -11.30 -36.27
N TRP A 7 -27.16 -11.48 -37.05
CA TRP A 7 -28.31 -10.61 -37.00
C TRP A 7 -29.28 -11.09 -35.89
N ASN A 8 -29.58 -10.17 -34.94
CA ASN A 8 -30.48 -10.47 -33.82
C ASN A 8 -31.35 -9.25 -33.49
N PRO A 9 -32.54 -9.12 -34.12
CA PRO A 9 -33.43 -7.95 -33.92
C PRO A 9 -33.92 -7.79 -32.47
N ALA A 10 -33.97 -8.87 -31.69
CA ALA A 10 -34.37 -8.78 -30.29
C ALA A 10 -33.38 -7.96 -29.43
N ARG A 11 -32.17 -7.70 -29.94
CA ARG A 11 -31.13 -6.94 -29.22
C ARG A 11 -31.26 -5.43 -29.40
N ILE A 12 -32.21 -4.92 -30.17
CA ILE A 12 -32.37 -3.48 -30.42
C ILE A 12 -32.51 -2.68 -29.12
N VAL A 13 -33.24 -3.20 -28.13
CA VAL A 13 -33.46 -2.56 -26.83
C VAL A 13 -32.18 -2.44 -26.03
N SER A 14 -31.41 -3.54 -25.94
CA SER A 14 -30.19 -3.56 -25.15
C SER A 14 -29.02 -2.83 -25.83
N THR A 15 -28.91 -2.89 -27.16
CA THR A 15 -27.91 -2.14 -27.92
C THR A 15 -28.15 -0.62 -27.84
N GLY A 16 -29.42 -0.20 -27.83
CA GLY A 16 -29.84 1.19 -27.67
C GLY A 16 -29.93 1.68 -26.22
N ALA A 17 -29.62 0.88 -25.23
CA ALA A 17 -29.75 1.24 -23.81
C ALA A 17 -28.98 2.50 -23.47
N LYS A 18 -29.65 3.44 -22.80
CA LYS A 18 -29.03 4.63 -22.19
C LYS A 18 -28.54 4.28 -20.79
N ILE A 19 -27.30 4.59 -20.53
CA ILE A 19 -26.62 4.28 -19.26
C ILE A 19 -26.09 5.55 -18.57
N ASP A 20 -26.60 6.72 -18.95
CA ASP A 20 -26.31 7.94 -18.23
C ASP A 20 -26.93 7.93 -16.82
N LYS A 21 -26.30 8.62 -15.89
CA LYS A 21 -26.66 8.62 -14.47
C LYS A 21 -28.14 8.95 -14.25
N LYS A 22 -28.67 9.95 -14.95
CA LYS A 22 -30.07 10.37 -14.83
C LYS A 22 -31.04 9.24 -15.23
N THR A 23 -30.77 8.59 -16.35
CA THR A 23 -31.61 7.46 -16.83
C THR A 23 -31.55 6.27 -15.84
N LEU A 24 -30.37 6.01 -15.26
CA LEU A 24 -30.22 4.90 -14.29
C LEU A 24 -30.95 5.20 -12.97
N ASP A 25 -30.89 6.42 -12.48
CA ASP A 25 -31.53 6.83 -11.23
C ASP A 25 -33.07 6.85 -11.34
N GLU A 26 -33.62 7.19 -12.52
CA GLU A 26 -35.07 7.31 -12.78
C GLU A 26 -35.75 5.98 -13.14
N ARG A 27 -35.03 4.98 -13.63
CA ARG A 27 -35.60 3.71 -14.06
C ARG A 27 -35.64 2.65 -12.95
N PRO A 28 -36.71 1.82 -12.88
CA PRO A 28 -36.67 0.62 -12.06
C PRO A 28 -35.60 -0.35 -12.57
N CYS A 29 -34.73 -0.83 -11.69
CA CYS A 29 -33.73 -1.83 -12.07
C CYS A 29 -34.44 -3.16 -12.42
N PHE A 30 -34.34 -3.61 -13.67
CA PHE A 30 -35.01 -4.80 -14.18
C PHE A 30 -34.35 -6.12 -13.71
N LEU A 31 -33.17 -6.06 -13.09
CA LEU A 31 -32.52 -7.24 -12.48
C LEU A 31 -32.95 -7.45 -11.03
N CYS A 32 -33.50 -6.44 -10.37
CA CYS A 32 -34.05 -6.60 -9.03
C CYS A 32 -35.30 -7.50 -9.05
N GLU A 33 -35.40 -8.42 -8.11
CA GLU A 33 -36.47 -9.44 -8.05
C GLU A 33 -37.88 -8.84 -8.17
N LYS A 34 -38.13 -7.72 -7.47
CA LYS A 34 -39.44 -7.02 -7.49
C LYS A 34 -39.87 -6.50 -8.86
N ASN A 35 -38.92 -6.30 -9.79
CA ASN A 35 -39.17 -5.69 -11.11
C ASN A 35 -39.07 -6.70 -12.26
N ARG A 36 -38.70 -7.96 -11.96
CA ARG A 36 -38.58 -9.02 -12.99
C ARG A 36 -39.93 -9.43 -13.53
N PRO A 37 -40.04 -9.82 -14.81
CA PRO A 37 -41.25 -10.42 -15.35
C PRO A 37 -41.62 -11.70 -14.61
N LYS A 38 -42.86 -11.87 -14.19
CA LYS A 38 -43.35 -13.06 -13.46
C LYS A 38 -43.15 -14.37 -14.23
N VAL A 39 -43.07 -14.29 -15.55
CA VAL A 39 -42.87 -15.46 -16.43
C VAL A 39 -41.41 -15.84 -16.63
N GLN A 40 -40.46 -14.98 -16.17
CA GLN A 40 -39.03 -15.26 -16.29
C GLN A 40 -38.61 -16.37 -15.37
N MET A 41 -38.16 -17.49 -15.95
CA MET A 41 -37.62 -18.60 -15.16
C MET A 41 -36.36 -18.17 -14.40
N SER A 42 -36.35 -18.48 -13.12
CA SER A 42 -35.26 -18.17 -12.21
C SER A 42 -34.98 -19.30 -11.26
N LYS A 43 -33.73 -19.48 -10.90
CA LYS A 43 -33.26 -20.39 -9.85
C LYS A 43 -32.26 -19.67 -8.95
N GLN A 44 -32.38 -19.83 -7.67
CA GLN A 44 -31.35 -19.38 -6.74
C GLN A 44 -30.13 -20.30 -6.87
N ILE A 45 -28.93 -19.73 -7.11
CA ILE A 45 -27.68 -20.49 -7.15
C ILE A 45 -27.18 -20.68 -5.71
N ASP A 46 -27.06 -19.54 -4.99
CA ASP A 46 -26.61 -19.49 -3.61
C ASP A 46 -27.23 -18.28 -2.87
N GLU A 47 -26.70 -17.89 -1.74
CA GLU A 47 -27.19 -16.72 -0.99
C GLU A 47 -26.91 -15.38 -1.68
N ARG A 48 -26.04 -15.33 -2.68
CA ARG A 48 -25.56 -14.11 -3.34
C ARG A 48 -26.13 -13.89 -4.73
N PHE A 49 -26.45 -14.97 -5.48
CA PHE A 49 -26.80 -14.88 -6.90
C PHE A 49 -28.04 -15.69 -7.28
N TYR A 50 -28.73 -15.22 -8.32
CA TYR A 50 -29.75 -15.94 -9.06
C TYR A 50 -29.25 -16.36 -10.45
N LEU A 51 -29.79 -17.45 -11.00
CA LEU A 51 -29.69 -17.81 -12.40
C LEU A 51 -31.04 -17.49 -13.08
N LEU A 52 -31.01 -16.58 -14.04
CA LEU A 52 -32.19 -16.15 -14.80
C LEU A 52 -32.04 -16.60 -16.25
N VAL A 53 -33.08 -17.11 -16.88
CA VAL A 53 -33.09 -17.26 -18.34
C VAL A 53 -33.10 -15.89 -18.96
N ASN A 54 -32.14 -15.63 -19.90
CA ASN A 54 -32.05 -14.33 -20.54
C ASN A 54 -33.24 -14.13 -21.50
N PRO A 55 -34.02 -13.02 -21.37
CA PRO A 55 -35.20 -12.80 -22.18
C PRO A 55 -34.88 -12.44 -23.64
N PHE A 56 -33.64 -12.07 -23.95
CA PHE A 56 -33.16 -11.71 -25.28
C PHE A 56 -31.89 -12.51 -25.63
N PRO A 57 -32.02 -13.83 -25.83
CA PRO A 57 -30.85 -14.69 -25.94
C PRO A 57 -30.06 -14.42 -27.23
N ILE A 58 -28.72 -14.49 -27.11
CA ILE A 58 -27.78 -14.47 -28.23
C ILE A 58 -27.27 -15.88 -28.52
N LEU A 59 -27.13 -16.65 -27.46
CA LEU A 59 -26.61 -18.01 -27.48
C LEU A 59 -27.77 -19.02 -27.37
N PRO A 60 -27.63 -20.26 -27.83
CA PRO A 60 -28.66 -21.31 -27.70
C PRO A 60 -29.11 -21.54 -26.24
N VAL A 61 -28.17 -21.55 -25.32
CA VAL A 61 -28.40 -21.40 -23.88
C VAL A 61 -27.82 -20.07 -23.45
N HIS A 62 -28.62 -19.23 -22.80
CA HIS A 62 -28.19 -17.92 -22.36
C HIS A 62 -28.84 -17.54 -21.03
N PHE A 63 -28.00 -17.35 -20.02
CA PHE A 63 -28.41 -16.97 -18.68
C PHE A 63 -27.88 -15.60 -18.29
N THR A 64 -28.58 -14.94 -17.39
CA THR A 64 -28.11 -13.78 -16.64
C THR A 64 -27.99 -14.18 -15.17
N ILE A 65 -26.88 -13.83 -14.53
CA ILE A 65 -26.56 -14.19 -13.15
C ILE A 65 -26.44 -12.90 -12.33
N PRO A 66 -27.55 -12.27 -11.91
CA PRO A 66 -27.52 -11.06 -11.13
C PRO A 66 -27.30 -11.34 -9.65
N ALA A 67 -26.62 -10.43 -8.97
CA ALA A 67 -26.56 -10.43 -7.52
C ALA A 67 -27.96 -10.27 -6.92
N ARG A 68 -28.22 -10.93 -5.80
CA ARG A 68 -29.52 -10.82 -5.10
C ARG A 68 -29.76 -9.43 -4.52
N LYS A 69 -28.69 -8.79 -4.03
CA LYS A 69 -28.72 -7.41 -3.56
C LYS A 69 -28.37 -6.47 -4.70
N HIS A 70 -29.10 -5.37 -4.79
CA HIS A 70 -28.79 -4.32 -5.74
C HIS A 70 -27.46 -3.68 -5.33
N GLN A 71 -26.47 -3.77 -6.20
CA GLN A 71 -25.12 -3.21 -6.00
C GLN A 71 -24.52 -2.90 -7.36
N PRO A 72 -23.64 -1.88 -7.49
CA PRO A 72 -23.06 -1.49 -8.76
C PRO A 72 -22.30 -2.63 -9.45
N GLN A 73 -22.25 -2.58 -10.78
CA GLN A 73 -21.44 -3.47 -11.60
C GLN A 73 -19.96 -3.23 -11.29
N ALA A 74 -19.35 -4.15 -10.56
CA ALA A 74 -17.93 -4.10 -10.19
C ALA A 74 -17.39 -5.52 -10.00
N ILE A 75 -16.35 -5.86 -10.76
CA ILE A 75 -15.83 -7.24 -10.84
C ILE A 75 -14.81 -7.55 -9.74
N PHE A 76 -14.04 -6.58 -9.25
CA PHE A 76 -12.83 -6.82 -8.44
C PHE A 76 -13.05 -7.79 -7.26
N LYS A 77 -14.10 -7.59 -6.47
CA LYS A 77 -14.43 -8.46 -5.32
C LYS A 77 -15.31 -9.65 -5.69
N ASN A 78 -15.72 -9.76 -6.93
CA ASN A 78 -16.72 -10.73 -7.38
C ASN A 78 -16.19 -11.64 -8.50
N TYR A 79 -14.94 -11.48 -8.91
CA TYR A 79 -14.36 -12.27 -10.00
C TYR A 79 -14.34 -13.77 -9.71
N GLY A 80 -14.01 -14.19 -8.49
CA GLY A 80 -14.01 -15.59 -8.08
C GLY A 80 -15.37 -16.31 -8.26
N GLU A 81 -16.49 -15.55 -8.32
CA GLU A 81 -17.80 -16.13 -8.57
C GLU A 81 -17.96 -16.69 -10.00
N MET A 82 -17.24 -16.12 -10.98
CA MET A 82 -17.18 -16.68 -12.33
C MET A 82 -16.52 -18.06 -12.32
N HIS A 83 -15.43 -18.18 -11.60
CA HIS A 83 -14.69 -19.42 -11.44
C HIS A 83 -15.52 -20.49 -10.70
N ARG A 84 -16.14 -20.09 -9.58
CA ARG A 84 -17.04 -20.97 -8.80
C ARG A 84 -18.23 -21.46 -9.63
N PHE A 85 -18.82 -20.61 -10.46
CA PHE A 85 -19.90 -21.03 -11.37
C PHE A 85 -19.40 -22.05 -12.38
N LEU A 86 -18.22 -21.85 -12.97
CA LEU A 86 -17.63 -22.77 -13.93
C LEU A 86 -17.18 -24.10 -13.31
N SER A 87 -16.88 -24.14 -12.02
CA SER A 87 -16.57 -25.39 -11.32
C SER A 87 -17.79 -26.32 -11.23
N LEU A 88 -18.99 -25.73 -11.16
CA LEU A 88 -20.27 -26.43 -11.11
C LEU A 88 -20.88 -26.68 -12.50
N HIS A 89 -20.53 -25.88 -13.50
CA HIS A 89 -21.12 -25.83 -14.85
C HIS A 89 -20.03 -25.72 -15.92
N SER A 90 -19.15 -26.74 -15.98
CA SER A 90 -18.00 -26.75 -16.88
C SER A 90 -18.34 -26.80 -18.38
N GLU A 91 -19.59 -27.17 -18.70
CA GLU A 91 -20.13 -27.19 -20.08
C GLU A 91 -20.53 -25.82 -20.60
N LEU A 92 -20.56 -24.78 -19.72
CA LEU A 92 -20.89 -23.42 -20.06
C LEU A 92 -19.63 -22.53 -20.16
N MET A 93 -19.80 -21.36 -20.73
CA MET A 93 -18.91 -20.23 -20.55
C MET A 93 -19.58 -19.16 -19.70
N VAL A 94 -18.79 -18.36 -18.99
CA VAL A 94 -19.25 -17.20 -18.23
C VAL A 94 -18.59 -15.95 -18.79
N PHE A 95 -19.31 -14.84 -18.85
CA PHE A 95 -18.76 -13.60 -19.33
C PHE A 95 -19.26 -12.38 -18.53
N TYR A 96 -18.44 -11.35 -18.53
CA TYR A 96 -18.68 -10.10 -17.82
C TYR A 96 -18.55 -8.89 -18.75
N ASN A 97 -19.51 -7.99 -18.62
CA ASN A 97 -19.48 -6.68 -19.23
C ASN A 97 -19.27 -5.61 -18.16
N GLY A 98 -18.15 -4.91 -18.22
CA GLY A 98 -17.94 -3.75 -17.35
C GLY A 98 -18.97 -2.63 -17.57
N PRO A 99 -19.12 -1.68 -16.64
CA PRO A 99 -20.18 -0.66 -16.63
C PRO A 99 -20.34 0.11 -17.95
N LYS A 100 -19.25 0.48 -18.58
CA LYS A 100 -19.23 1.13 -19.92
C LYS A 100 -18.65 0.21 -21.01
N CYS A 101 -18.84 -1.10 -20.87
CA CYS A 101 -18.29 -2.10 -21.79
C CYS A 101 -19.38 -3.07 -22.30
N GLY A 102 -20.58 -2.55 -22.57
CA GLY A 102 -21.71 -3.32 -23.06
C GLY A 102 -22.69 -3.81 -21.97
N ALA A 103 -22.49 -3.44 -20.70
CA ALA A 103 -23.48 -3.71 -19.66
C ALA A 103 -24.72 -2.82 -19.85
N SER A 104 -25.92 -3.45 -19.94
CA SER A 104 -27.20 -2.73 -20.03
C SER A 104 -27.77 -2.34 -18.64
N ALA A 105 -27.22 -2.90 -17.56
CA ALA A 105 -27.55 -2.60 -16.18
C ALA A 105 -26.26 -2.36 -15.36
N PRO A 106 -25.52 -1.26 -15.59
CA PRO A 106 -24.29 -0.97 -14.85
C PRO A 106 -24.54 -0.62 -13.37
N ASP A 107 -25.77 -0.40 -13.00
CA ASP A 107 -26.26 -0.17 -11.64
C ASP A 107 -26.50 -1.46 -10.84
N HIS A 108 -26.43 -2.65 -11.48
CA HIS A 108 -26.68 -3.92 -10.80
C HIS A 108 -25.67 -4.98 -11.23
N LEU A 109 -24.84 -5.45 -10.30
CA LEU A 109 -23.86 -6.50 -10.54
C LEU A 109 -24.51 -7.77 -11.12
N HIS A 110 -24.01 -8.17 -12.28
CA HIS A 110 -24.44 -9.40 -12.94
C HIS A 110 -23.33 -9.96 -13.83
N PHE A 111 -23.30 -11.27 -13.93
CA PHE A 111 -22.59 -12.03 -14.95
C PHE A 111 -23.59 -12.55 -15.99
N GLN A 112 -23.09 -13.10 -17.07
CA GLN A 112 -23.88 -13.87 -18.01
C GLN A 112 -23.18 -15.19 -18.27
N ALA A 113 -23.97 -16.22 -18.59
CA ALA A 113 -23.44 -17.54 -18.96
C ALA A 113 -24.19 -18.10 -20.16
N GLY A 114 -23.54 -18.97 -20.89
CA GLY A 114 -24.19 -19.61 -22.02
C GLY A 114 -23.37 -20.73 -22.65
N THR A 115 -23.87 -21.22 -23.77
CA THR A 115 -23.26 -22.33 -24.51
C THR A 115 -21.81 -22.06 -24.84
N SER A 116 -20.91 -22.91 -24.38
CA SER A 116 -19.48 -22.85 -24.68
C SER A 116 -19.19 -23.33 -26.14
N GLY A 117 -18.05 -22.96 -26.68
CA GLY A 117 -17.61 -23.41 -28.02
C GLY A 117 -18.28 -22.72 -29.20
N ILE A 118 -18.98 -21.59 -29.00
CA ILE A 118 -19.66 -20.82 -30.05
C ILE A 118 -18.81 -19.64 -30.52
N LEU A 119 -18.04 -19.05 -29.60
CA LEU A 119 -17.27 -17.85 -29.89
C LEU A 119 -16.07 -18.13 -30.80
N PRO A 120 -15.81 -17.28 -31.81
CA PRO A 120 -14.60 -17.39 -32.63
C PRO A 120 -13.32 -17.45 -31.80
N LEU A 121 -13.23 -16.67 -30.71
CA LEU A 121 -12.11 -16.70 -29.77
C LEU A 121 -11.89 -18.11 -29.19
N GLN A 122 -12.93 -18.77 -28.72
CA GLN A 122 -12.83 -20.14 -28.18
C GLN A 122 -12.48 -21.16 -29.25
N ASN A 123 -13.10 -21.05 -30.43
CA ASN A 123 -12.87 -21.99 -31.54
C ASN A 123 -11.43 -21.92 -32.06
N ASN A 124 -10.80 -20.76 -31.95
CA ASN A 124 -9.40 -20.56 -32.33
C ASN A 124 -8.42 -20.72 -31.15
N TRP A 125 -8.89 -21.09 -29.97
CA TRP A 125 -8.04 -21.14 -28.77
C TRP A 125 -6.83 -22.03 -28.92
N GLN A 126 -6.96 -23.20 -29.57
CA GLN A 126 -5.84 -24.10 -29.82
C GLN A 126 -4.72 -23.45 -30.65
N ARG A 127 -5.06 -22.54 -31.58
CA ARG A 127 -4.12 -21.76 -32.37
C ARG A 127 -3.53 -20.61 -31.56
N LEU A 128 -4.39 -19.82 -30.91
CA LEU A 128 -4.00 -18.63 -30.15
C LEU A 128 -3.11 -18.99 -28.95
N SER A 129 -3.37 -20.10 -28.29
CA SER A 129 -2.61 -20.56 -27.12
C SER A 129 -1.16 -20.99 -27.44
N ARG A 130 -0.81 -21.22 -28.72
CA ARG A 130 0.57 -21.54 -29.14
C ARG A 130 1.48 -20.33 -29.20
N ASN A 131 0.91 -19.12 -29.35
CA ASN A 131 1.64 -17.86 -29.57
C ASN A 131 1.40 -16.88 -28.43
N LEU A 132 1.22 -17.37 -27.20
CA LEU A 132 1.10 -16.53 -26.03
C LEU A 132 2.45 -15.90 -25.66
N THR A 133 2.43 -14.65 -25.22
CA THR A 133 3.58 -14.02 -24.60
C THR A 133 3.39 -14.05 -23.10
N ASP A 134 4.09 -14.92 -22.40
CA ASP A 134 4.00 -15.04 -20.94
C ASP A 134 4.50 -13.77 -20.26
N ILE A 135 3.76 -13.30 -19.25
CA ILE A 135 4.05 -12.06 -18.51
C ILE A 135 4.36 -12.40 -17.04
N ILE A 136 3.46 -13.15 -16.41
CA ILE A 136 3.62 -13.67 -15.06
C ILE A 136 3.39 -15.17 -15.12
N CYS A 137 4.35 -15.97 -14.65
CA CYS A 137 4.18 -17.39 -14.44
C CYS A 137 4.33 -17.68 -12.96
N LEU A 138 3.34 -18.32 -12.34
CA LEU A 138 3.45 -18.89 -11.00
C LEU A 138 4.15 -20.25 -11.05
N ASN A 139 3.84 -21.01 -12.13
CA ASN A 139 4.45 -22.28 -12.51
C ASN A 139 4.20 -22.48 -14.03
N ASP A 140 4.51 -23.65 -14.56
CA ASP A 140 4.34 -23.97 -15.98
C ASP A 140 2.88 -23.96 -16.46
N GLU A 141 1.92 -24.10 -15.54
CA GLU A 141 0.50 -24.28 -15.85
C GLU A 141 -0.36 -23.07 -15.45
N GLU A 142 0.12 -22.19 -14.56
CA GLU A 142 -0.65 -21.07 -14.02
C GLU A 142 0.04 -19.74 -14.31
N LYS A 143 -0.63 -18.89 -15.11
CA LYS A 143 0.01 -17.69 -15.65
C LYS A 143 -0.94 -16.60 -16.13
N ILE A 144 -0.39 -15.41 -16.28
CA ILE A 144 -0.93 -14.32 -17.11
C ILE A 144 -0.08 -14.24 -18.38
N ALA A 145 -0.71 -14.25 -19.54
CA ALA A 145 -0.05 -14.07 -20.82
C ALA A 145 -0.79 -13.07 -21.72
N ALA A 146 -0.08 -12.46 -22.66
CA ALA A 146 -0.66 -11.62 -23.69
C ALA A 146 -1.03 -12.46 -24.92
N ILE A 147 -2.21 -12.18 -25.49
CA ILE A 147 -2.67 -12.71 -26.77
C ILE A 147 -2.42 -11.66 -27.83
N ARG A 148 -1.41 -11.87 -28.70
CA ARG A 148 -1.01 -10.91 -29.73
C ARG A 148 -1.68 -11.15 -31.07
N ASP A 149 -2.00 -12.40 -31.39
CA ASP A 149 -2.55 -12.83 -32.68
C ASP A 149 -4.09 -12.79 -32.73
N TYR A 150 -4.68 -11.86 -31.97
CA TYR A 150 -6.11 -11.63 -31.95
C TYR A 150 -6.44 -10.23 -32.47
N THR A 151 -7.70 -10.00 -32.87
CA THR A 151 -8.18 -8.74 -33.48
C THR A 151 -7.91 -7.51 -32.59
N VAL A 152 -8.00 -7.68 -31.27
CA VAL A 152 -7.71 -6.65 -30.28
C VAL A 152 -6.74 -7.18 -29.23
N PRO A 153 -5.92 -6.31 -28.61
CA PRO A 153 -5.09 -6.69 -27.48
C PRO A 153 -5.91 -7.31 -26.37
N ALA A 154 -5.50 -8.48 -25.91
CA ALA A 154 -6.16 -9.22 -24.85
C ALA A 154 -5.15 -9.93 -23.94
N PHE A 155 -5.53 -10.16 -22.70
CA PHE A 155 -4.77 -10.96 -21.76
C PHE A 155 -5.50 -12.27 -21.49
N VAL A 156 -4.76 -13.30 -21.18
CA VAL A 156 -5.33 -14.56 -20.67
C VAL A 156 -4.77 -14.88 -19.29
N ILE A 157 -5.64 -15.31 -18.42
CA ILE A 157 -5.30 -15.99 -17.18
C ILE A 157 -5.58 -17.46 -17.38
N ILE A 158 -4.58 -18.30 -17.14
CA ILE A 158 -4.68 -19.74 -17.13
C ILE A 158 -4.38 -20.19 -15.71
N SER A 159 -5.27 -20.98 -15.10
CA SER A 159 -5.15 -21.45 -13.72
C SER A 159 -5.81 -22.80 -13.52
N LYS A 160 -5.46 -23.48 -12.42
CA LYS A 160 -6.08 -24.74 -12.00
C LYS A 160 -6.82 -24.61 -10.68
N SER A 161 -6.62 -23.52 -9.94
CA SER A 161 -7.28 -23.26 -8.65
C SER A 161 -7.99 -21.91 -8.64
N GLU A 162 -9.05 -21.83 -7.82
CA GLU A 162 -9.80 -20.57 -7.61
C GLU A 162 -8.90 -19.47 -7.02
N GLU A 163 -8.04 -19.84 -6.07
CA GLU A 163 -7.16 -18.91 -5.37
C GLU A 163 -6.10 -18.31 -6.32
N CYS A 164 -5.46 -19.16 -7.15
CA CYS A 164 -4.49 -18.68 -8.13
C CYS A 164 -5.15 -17.82 -9.22
N ASP A 165 -6.33 -18.22 -9.70
CA ASP A 165 -7.08 -17.48 -10.70
C ASP A 165 -7.42 -16.06 -10.18
N GLU A 166 -7.98 -15.97 -8.97
CA GLU A 166 -8.36 -14.73 -8.35
C GLU A 166 -7.12 -13.83 -8.07
N MET A 167 -6.02 -14.41 -7.62
CA MET A 167 -4.76 -13.69 -7.39
C MET A 167 -4.19 -13.12 -8.70
N LEU A 168 -4.12 -13.92 -9.75
CA LEU A 168 -3.65 -13.48 -11.06
C LEU A 168 -4.56 -12.39 -11.64
N PHE A 169 -5.88 -12.52 -11.48
CA PHE A 169 -6.81 -11.49 -11.90
C PHE A 169 -6.61 -10.17 -11.16
N LYS A 170 -6.45 -10.19 -9.83
CA LYS A 170 -6.20 -8.98 -9.04
C LYS A 170 -4.93 -8.25 -9.48
N ARG A 171 -3.88 -8.98 -9.83
CA ARG A 171 -2.65 -8.41 -10.40
C ARG A 171 -2.92 -7.71 -11.73
N LEU A 172 -3.58 -8.41 -12.65
CA LEU A 172 -3.94 -7.82 -13.94
C LEU A 172 -4.84 -6.60 -13.79
N TYR A 173 -5.85 -6.69 -12.93
CA TYR A 173 -6.78 -5.58 -12.65
C TYR A 173 -6.03 -4.32 -12.15
N SER A 174 -5.12 -4.48 -11.20
CA SER A 174 -4.34 -3.37 -10.64
C SER A 174 -3.38 -2.73 -11.63
N ALA A 175 -2.93 -3.45 -12.65
CA ALA A 175 -2.06 -2.93 -13.70
C ALA A 175 -2.83 -2.17 -14.79
N MET A 176 -4.14 -2.41 -14.94
CA MET A 176 -4.97 -1.76 -15.95
C MET A 176 -5.24 -0.28 -15.60
N PRO A 177 -5.31 0.62 -16.58
CA PRO A 177 -5.64 2.01 -16.35
C PRO A 177 -7.11 2.15 -15.93
N GLN A 178 -7.36 2.86 -14.83
CA GLN A 178 -8.69 3.26 -14.39
C GLN A 178 -8.84 4.78 -14.58
N ARG A 179 -9.95 5.21 -15.15
CA ARG A 179 -10.28 6.63 -15.29
C ARG A 179 -10.91 7.14 -14.00
N SER A 180 -10.71 8.40 -13.68
CA SER A 180 -11.21 9.02 -12.44
C SER A 180 -12.75 9.02 -12.32
N ASP A 181 -13.47 8.95 -13.44
CA ASP A 181 -14.93 8.92 -13.51
C ASP A 181 -15.52 7.50 -13.64
N GLU A 182 -14.67 6.47 -13.55
CA GLU A 182 -15.07 5.07 -13.65
C GLU A 182 -14.85 4.33 -12.31
N THR A 183 -15.77 3.43 -11.99
CA THR A 183 -15.70 2.61 -10.77
C THR A 183 -14.68 1.47 -10.87
N GLU A 184 -14.28 1.10 -12.09
CA GLU A 184 -13.30 0.05 -12.37
C GLU A 184 -12.62 0.27 -13.72
N PRO A 185 -11.46 -0.36 -14.02
CA PRO A 185 -10.89 -0.38 -15.35
C PRO A 185 -11.89 -0.92 -16.39
N MET A 186 -11.97 -0.26 -17.54
CA MET A 186 -12.87 -0.69 -18.60
C MET A 186 -12.41 -2.03 -19.19
N MET A 187 -13.26 -3.06 -19.11
CA MET A 187 -12.94 -4.40 -19.62
C MET A 187 -14.16 -5.26 -19.94
N ASN A 188 -13.94 -6.25 -20.78
CA ASN A 188 -14.80 -7.42 -20.93
C ASN A 188 -14.03 -8.67 -20.51
N ILE A 189 -14.73 -9.66 -19.98
CA ILE A 189 -14.12 -10.95 -19.60
C ILE A 189 -14.96 -12.07 -20.21
N VAL A 190 -14.30 -13.09 -20.72
CA VAL A 190 -14.92 -14.37 -21.12
C VAL A 190 -14.10 -15.50 -20.53
N ALA A 191 -14.75 -16.39 -19.80
CA ALA A 191 -14.11 -17.52 -19.14
C ALA A 191 -14.80 -18.84 -19.43
N TRP A 192 -14.02 -19.91 -19.51
CA TRP A 192 -14.52 -21.28 -19.68
C TRP A 192 -13.53 -22.29 -19.09
N ARG A 193 -13.95 -23.55 -18.99
CA ARG A 193 -13.06 -24.64 -18.61
C ARG A 193 -12.59 -25.47 -19.81
N LYS A 194 -11.37 -25.94 -19.74
CA LYS A 194 -10.80 -26.91 -20.65
C LYS A 194 -10.07 -27.99 -19.84
N GLY A 195 -10.76 -29.10 -19.59
CA GLY A 195 -10.29 -30.10 -18.63
C GLY A 195 -10.28 -29.53 -17.21
N ASP A 196 -9.13 -29.57 -16.55
CA ASP A 196 -8.89 -29.00 -15.22
C ASP A 196 -8.48 -27.52 -15.24
N GLU A 197 -8.17 -26.97 -16.42
CA GLU A 197 -7.78 -25.58 -16.59
C GLU A 197 -8.99 -24.65 -16.64
N TYR A 198 -8.88 -23.50 -15.93
CA TYR A 198 -9.70 -22.32 -16.14
C TYR A 198 -9.00 -21.36 -17.08
N ILE A 199 -9.70 -20.91 -18.09
CA ILE A 199 -9.19 -19.97 -19.09
C ILE A 199 -10.07 -18.74 -19.03
N SER A 200 -9.49 -17.61 -18.60
CA SER A 200 -10.16 -16.32 -18.51
C SER A 200 -9.48 -15.33 -19.45
N ILE A 201 -10.19 -14.90 -20.49
CA ILE A 201 -9.73 -13.85 -21.40
C ILE A 201 -10.23 -12.52 -20.91
N VAL A 202 -9.31 -11.62 -20.60
CA VAL A 202 -9.59 -10.24 -20.20
C VAL A 202 -9.26 -9.32 -21.37
N ILE A 203 -10.25 -8.58 -21.86
CA ILE A 203 -10.15 -7.66 -22.98
C ILE A 203 -10.31 -6.24 -22.47
N PRO A 204 -9.21 -5.50 -22.24
CA PRO A 204 -9.28 -4.10 -21.82
C PRO A 204 -9.90 -3.23 -22.89
N ARG A 205 -10.67 -2.21 -22.48
CA ARG A 205 -11.45 -1.36 -23.36
C ARG A 205 -10.98 0.10 -23.31
N GLU A 206 -11.08 0.75 -24.48
CA GLU A 206 -10.82 2.19 -24.63
C GLU A 206 -12.10 3.02 -24.72
N LYS A 207 -13.08 2.52 -25.45
CA LYS A 207 -14.35 3.21 -25.68
C LYS A 207 -15.54 2.29 -25.42
N HIS A 208 -16.66 2.88 -24.99
CA HIS A 208 -17.92 2.16 -24.83
C HIS A 208 -18.47 1.74 -26.19
N ARG A 209 -18.54 2.67 -27.14
CA ARG A 209 -19.13 2.50 -28.47
C ARG A 209 -18.22 3.11 -29.53
N PRO A 210 -18.20 2.53 -30.74
CA PRO A 210 -17.44 3.10 -31.86
C PRO A 210 -18.10 4.38 -32.40
N GLU A 211 -17.36 5.17 -33.15
CA GLU A 211 -17.88 6.37 -33.84
C GLU A 211 -19.02 6.05 -34.81
N ALA A 212 -18.91 4.89 -35.49
CA ALA A 212 -19.94 4.40 -36.38
C ALA A 212 -21.34 4.25 -35.71
N TYR A 213 -21.38 4.03 -34.38
CA TYR A 213 -22.65 3.98 -33.63
C TYR A 213 -23.37 5.31 -33.63
N PHE A 214 -22.63 6.43 -33.59
CA PHE A 214 -23.17 7.80 -33.50
C PHE A 214 -23.26 8.51 -34.86
N ALA A 215 -22.78 7.87 -35.91
CA ALA A 215 -22.84 8.43 -37.27
C ALA A 215 -24.29 8.57 -37.77
N ASP A 216 -24.50 9.41 -38.79
CA ASP A 216 -25.80 9.62 -39.39
C ASP A 216 -25.94 8.86 -40.73
N GLY A 217 -27.18 8.51 -41.06
CA GLY A 217 -27.55 7.93 -42.34
C GLY A 217 -26.82 6.59 -42.61
N ASP A 218 -26.31 6.45 -43.85
CA ASP A 218 -25.67 5.22 -44.31
C ASP A 218 -24.35 4.88 -43.63
N ALA A 219 -23.71 5.88 -43.00
CA ALA A 219 -22.47 5.66 -42.23
C ALA A 219 -22.76 5.03 -40.87
N GLN A 220 -23.99 5.07 -40.37
CA GLN A 220 -24.34 4.51 -39.09
C GLN A 220 -24.31 2.98 -39.10
N ILE A 221 -23.65 2.38 -38.10
CA ILE A 221 -23.68 0.95 -37.80
C ILE A 221 -24.00 0.81 -36.30
N MET A 222 -25.21 0.33 -36.01
CA MET A 222 -25.72 0.24 -34.64
C MET A 222 -25.15 -1.00 -33.92
N VAL A 223 -23.85 -0.95 -33.57
CA VAL A 223 -23.16 -1.98 -32.80
C VAL A 223 -22.62 -1.38 -31.50
N SER A 224 -22.96 -1.98 -30.37
CA SER A 224 -22.48 -1.58 -29.05
C SER A 224 -21.72 -2.77 -28.43
N PRO A 225 -20.41 -2.89 -28.70
CA PRO A 225 -19.68 -4.12 -28.40
C PRO A 225 -19.63 -4.46 -26.91
N GLY A 226 -20.05 -5.67 -26.57
CA GLY A 226 -19.89 -6.31 -25.28
C GLY A 226 -18.90 -7.49 -25.34
N ALA A 227 -18.85 -8.32 -24.31
CA ALA A 227 -17.93 -9.44 -24.21
C ALA A 227 -18.01 -10.42 -25.38
N LEU A 228 -19.20 -10.72 -25.87
CA LEU A 228 -19.40 -11.63 -27.00
C LEU A 228 -18.87 -11.02 -28.30
N ASP A 229 -19.17 -9.72 -28.53
CA ASP A 229 -18.67 -9.01 -29.73
C ASP A 229 -17.14 -8.92 -29.70
N MET A 230 -16.58 -8.52 -28.58
CA MET A 230 -15.12 -8.43 -28.39
C MET A 230 -14.43 -9.79 -28.48
N SER A 231 -15.19 -10.89 -28.32
CA SER A 231 -14.72 -12.28 -28.51
C SER A 231 -15.00 -12.81 -29.93
N GLY A 232 -15.34 -11.92 -30.87
CA GLY A 232 -15.47 -12.20 -32.29
C GLY A 232 -16.89 -12.52 -32.77
N LEU A 233 -17.91 -12.61 -31.90
CA LEU A 233 -19.31 -12.78 -32.29
C LEU A 233 -20.01 -11.43 -32.28
N ILE A 234 -20.00 -10.73 -33.40
CA ILE A 234 -20.56 -9.40 -33.54
C ILE A 234 -22.07 -9.48 -33.78
N ILE A 235 -22.84 -8.78 -32.96
CA ILE A 235 -24.30 -8.80 -32.98
C ILE A 235 -24.82 -7.47 -33.51
N THR A 236 -25.57 -7.52 -34.62
CA THR A 236 -26.28 -6.38 -35.21
C THR A 236 -27.76 -6.53 -34.97
N PRO A 237 -28.45 -5.52 -34.38
CA PRO A 237 -29.90 -5.55 -34.17
C PRO A 237 -30.67 -5.23 -35.45
N ARG A 238 -30.08 -4.47 -36.39
CA ARG A 238 -30.74 -4.09 -37.65
C ARG A 238 -30.23 -4.94 -38.81
N GLU A 239 -31.11 -5.35 -39.70
CA GLU A 239 -30.78 -6.15 -40.88
C GLU A 239 -29.87 -5.37 -41.83
N GLU A 240 -30.12 -4.07 -41.99
CA GLU A 240 -29.30 -3.20 -42.82
C GLU A 240 -27.85 -3.15 -42.38
N ASP A 241 -27.56 -3.10 -41.05
CA ASP A 241 -26.21 -3.12 -40.51
C ASP A 241 -25.56 -4.50 -40.72
N PHE A 242 -26.35 -5.58 -40.60
CA PHE A 242 -25.87 -6.94 -40.88
C PHE A 242 -25.36 -7.07 -42.32
N ARG A 243 -26.08 -6.43 -43.30
CA ARG A 243 -25.72 -6.47 -44.71
C ARG A 243 -24.55 -5.53 -45.07
N LYS A 244 -24.37 -4.43 -44.33
CA LYS A 244 -23.35 -3.41 -44.55
C LYS A 244 -22.00 -3.73 -43.92
N LEU A 245 -21.98 -4.59 -42.89
CA LEU A 245 -20.82 -4.85 -42.08
C LEU A 245 -19.89 -5.85 -42.80
N THR A 246 -18.75 -5.39 -43.31
CA THR A 246 -17.68 -6.22 -43.84
C THR A 246 -16.71 -6.62 -42.73
N GLU A 247 -15.81 -7.57 -43.03
CA GLU A 247 -14.80 -8.02 -42.09
C GLU A 247 -13.89 -6.85 -41.64
N GLU A 248 -13.45 -6.00 -42.58
CA GLU A 248 -12.58 -4.85 -42.29
C GLU A 248 -13.28 -3.82 -41.38
N LYS A 249 -14.59 -3.54 -41.66
CA LYS A 249 -15.38 -2.65 -40.79
C LYS A 249 -15.58 -3.25 -39.39
N ALA A 250 -15.85 -4.53 -39.34
CA ALA A 250 -16.01 -5.25 -38.07
C ALA A 250 -14.73 -5.19 -37.22
N GLU A 251 -13.58 -5.47 -37.84
CA GLU A 251 -12.28 -5.32 -37.18
C GLU A 251 -12.01 -3.88 -36.72
N ALA A 252 -12.28 -2.89 -37.56
CA ALA A 252 -12.10 -1.47 -37.22
C ALA A 252 -12.92 -1.07 -36.00
N ILE A 253 -14.17 -1.52 -35.90
CA ILE A 253 -15.07 -1.31 -34.75
C ILE A 253 -14.48 -1.93 -33.47
N LEU A 254 -13.97 -3.16 -33.55
CA LEU A 254 -13.39 -3.82 -32.38
C LEU A 254 -12.08 -3.16 -31.95
N LYS A 255 -11.22 -2.82 -32.91
CA LYS A 255 -9.93 -2.12 -32.66
C LYS A 255 -10.14 -0.73 -32.05
N GLU A 256 -11.18 0.00 -32.49
CA GLU A 256 -11.54 1.29 -31.92
C GLU A 256 -12.04 1.19 -30.46
N CYS A 257 -12.74 0.11 -30.13
CA CYS A 257 -13.30 -0.10 -28.80
C CYS A 257 -12.32 -0.78 -27.83
N GLY A 258 -11.33 -1.52 -28.33
CA GLY A 258 -10.23 -2.12 -27.54
C GLY A 258 -9.10 -1.12 -27.30
N ILE A 259 -8.17 -1.47 -26.43
CA ILE A 259 -6.95 -0.67 -26.21
C ILE A 259 -5.98 -0.80 -27.39
N SER A 260 -5.06 0.16 -27.52
CA SER A 260 -3.95 0.06 -28.47
C SER A 260 -2.86 -0.90 -27.99
N GLY A 261 -2.00 -1.36 -28.94
CA GLY A 261 -0.82 -2.14 -28.60
C GLY A 261 0.13 -1.44 -27.62
N GLU A 262 0.30 -0.11 -27.75
CA GLU A 262 1.12 0.69 -26.83
C GLU A 262 0.56 0.66 -25.39
N LYS A 263 -0.75 0.77 -25.23
CA LYS A 263 -1.38 0.65 -23.90
C LYS A 263 -1.26 -0.74 -23.32
N MET A 264 -1.32 -1.76 -24.17
CA MET A 264 -1.02 -3.14 -23.76
C MET A 264 0.39 -3.26 -23.19
N GLU A 265 1.41 -2.72 -23.91
CA GLU A 265 2.79 -2.75 -23.40
C GLU A 265 2.95 -2.00 -22.07
N CYS A 266 2.25 -0.88 -21.88
CA CYS A 266 2.23 -0.20 -20.57
C CYS A 266 1.67 -1.09 -19.44
N ILE A 267 0.60 -1.86 -19.71
CA ILE A 267 0.04 -2.81 -18.73
C ILE A 267 1.04 -3.94 -18.46
N ILE A 268 1.66 -4.49 -19.51
CA ILE A 268 2.69 -5.54 -19.39
C ILE A 268 3.87 -5.05 -18.53
N HIS A 269 4.34 -3.83 -18.78
CA HIS A 269 5.42 -3.24 -18.00
C HIS A 269 5.05 -3.10 -16.51
N LYS A 270 3.84 -2.62 -16.21
CA LYS A 270 3.34 -2.51 -14.83
C LYS A 270 3.21 -3.89 -14.16
N LEU A 271 2.72 -4.90 -14.88
CA LEU A 271 2.63 -6.28 -14.37
C LEU A 271 4.00 -6.86 -14.03
N LYS A 272 4.99 -6.65 -14.90
CA LYS A 272 6.37 -7.12 -14.66
C LYS A 272 7.02 -6.39 -13.50
N ALA A 273 6.89 -5.06 -13.45
CA ALA A 273 7.38 -4.26 -12.32
C ALA A 273 6.71 -4.65 -10.99
N ALA A 274 5.40 -4.92 -10.99
CA ALA A 274 4.69 -5.42 -9.81
C ALA A 274 5.14 -6.83 -9.41
N LYS A 275 5.43 -7.71 -10.38
CA LYS A 275 6.02 -9.04 -10.12
C LYS A 275 7.42 -8.92 -9.52
N GLU A 276 8.28 -8.08 -10.10
CA GLU A 276 9.61 -7.80 -9.57
C GLU A 276 9.53 -7.21 -8.16
N ALA A 277 8.55 -6.34 -7.88
CA ALA A 277 8.27 -5.81 -6.54
C ALA A 277 7.70 -6.86 -5.56
N GLU A 278 6.96 -7.87 -6.03
CA GLU A 278 6.43 -8.96 -5.18
C GLU A 278 7.43 -10.11 -4.99
N GLU A 279 8.29 -10.39 -5.97
CA GLU A 279 9.45 -11.26 -5.83
C GLU A 279 10.49 -10.62 -4.90
N SER A 280 10.46 -9.30 -4.70
CA SER A 280 11.11 -8.61 -3.61
C SER A 280 10.36 -8.83 -2.29
N THR A 281 10.22 -10.06 -1.86
CA THR A 281 9.96 -10.35 -0.46
C THR A 281 11.03 -9.64 0.35
N VAL A 282 10.61 -8.81 1.32
CA VAL A 282 11.57 -8.21 2.26
C VAL A 282 12.39 -9.34 2.84
N THR A 283 13.64 -9.42 2.43
CA THR A 283 14.57 -10.47 2.84
C THR A 283 15.57 -9.89 3.84
N THR A 284 16.08 -10.74 4.72
CA THR A 284 17.20 -10.36 5.55
C THR A 284 18.49 -10.68 4.80
N SER A 285 19.31 -9.67 4.55
CA SER A 285 20.63 -9.81 3.95
C SER A 285 21.73 -9.47 4.95
N THR A 286 22.96 -9.87 4.68
CA THR A 286 24.14 -9.53 5.51
C THR A 286 25.12 -8.70 4.69
N LEU A 287 25.29 -7.44 5.07
CA LEU A 287 26.10 -6.46 4.34
C LEU A 287 27.62 -6.65 4.43
N TYR A 288 28.11 -7.35 5.46
CA TYR A 288 29.54 -7.34 5.79
C TYR A 288 30.30 -8.55 5.20
N ASN A 289 30.32 -8.64 3.87
CA ASN A 289 30.98 -9.77 3.20
C ASN A 289 32.49 -9.85 3.41
N ASN A 290 33.15 -8.80 3.95
CA ASN A 290 34.60 -8.74 4.16
C ASN A 290 35.00 -8.23 5.57
N GLY A 291 34.12 -8.29 6.56
CA GLY A 291 34.42 -7.93 7.95
C GLY A 291 34.56 -6.42 8.23
N LYS A 292 34.44 -5.56 7.22
CA LYS A 292 34.46 -4.09 7.41
C LYS A 292 33.02 -3.56 7.47
N GLN A 293 32.62 -3.08 8.64
CA GLN A 293 31.38 -2.34 8.80
C GLN A 293 31.61 -0.87 8.43
N PRO A 294 30.59 -0.17 7.90
CA PRO A 294 30.68 1.28 7.65
C PRO A 294 30.73 2.07 8.96
N ASN A 295 31.29 3.26 8.91
CA ASN A 295 31.14 4.27 9.96
C ASN A 295 29.92 5.14 9.66
N VAL A 296 29.34 5.70 10.70
CA VAL A 296 28.30 6.72 10.66
C VAL A 296 28.79 7.98 11.34
N SER A 297 28.48 9.15 10.79
CA SER A 297 28.72 10.47 11.36
C SER A 297 27.42 11.02 11.97
N VAL A 298 27.46 11.34 13.26
CA VAL A 298 26.29 11.76 14.04
C VAL A 298 26.49 13.19 14.56
N GLY A 299 25.65 14.13 14.14
CA GLY A 299 25.62 15.49 14.68
C GLY A 299 25.01 15.49 16.08
N ILE A 300 25.74 15.96 17.10
CA ILE A 300 25.32 15.87 18.51
C ILE A 300 24.79 17.22 19.00
N VAL A 301 25.60 18.27 18.90
CA VAL A 301 25.25 19.59 19.42
C VAL A 301 25.93 20.67 18.58
N SER A 302 25.25 21.83 18.42
CA SER A 302 25.81 23.01 17.76
C SER A 302 25.74 24.22 18.68
N GLY A 303 26.81 25.03 18.71
CA GLY A 303 26.87 26.22 19.53
C GLY A 303 28.02 27.15 19.14
N GLN A 304 28.02 28.36 19.73
CA GLN A 304 29.14 29.29 19.61
C GLN A 304 30.36 28.79 20.38
N LYS A 305 30.13 28.07 21.44
CA LYS A 305 31.11 27.49 22.34
C LYS A 305 30.69 26.11 22.78
N ILE A 306 31.57 25.12 22.77
CA ILE A 306 31.31 23.76 23.19
C ILE A 306 32.39 23.31 24.17
N HIS A 307 31.94 22.87 25.36
CA HIS A 307 32.80 22.28 26.39
C HIS A 307 32.72 20.74 26.29
N PHE A 308 33.84 20.08 26.37
CA PHE A 308 33.94 18.65 26.32
C PHE A 308 35.10 18.12 27.17
N SER A 309 35.03 16.85 27.55
CA SER A 309 36.08 16.16 28.30
C SER A 309 36.52 14.91 27.58
N LEU A 310 37.85 14.72 27.48
CA LEU A 310 38.46 13.52 26.91
C LEU A 310 38.88 12.57 28.04
N ASN A 311 38.13 11.45 28.22
CA ASN A 311 38.32 10.53 29.35
C ASN A 311 39.57 9.66 29.22
N LYS A 312 40.17 9.57 28.03
CA LYS A 312 41.42 8.93 27.70
C LYS A 312 42.17 9.72 26.62
N PRO A 313 43.45 9.39 26.29
CA PRO A 313 44.18 10.11 25.27
C PRO A 313 43.54 10.09 23.87
N TYR A 314 43.39 11.25 23.27
CA TYR A 314 43.03 11.47 21.88
C TYR A 314 44.19 12.21 21.17
N LEU A 315 44.36 11.92 19.89
CA LEU A 315 45.32 12.62 19.04
C LEU A 315 44.59 13.73 18.26
N ALA A 316 45.02 14.97 18.43
CA ALA A 316 44.55 16.14 17.67
C ALA A 316 45.74 17.00 17.20
N LYS A 317 45.78 17.31 15.89
CA LYS A 317 46.86 18.11 15.28
C LYS A 317 48.29 17.67 15.64
N GLY A 318 48.49 16.37 15.87
CA GLY A 318 49.79 15.78 16.23
C GLY A 318 50.09 15.73 17.74
N GLU A 319 49.23 16.26 18.58
CA GLU A 319 49.37 16.29 20.04
C GLU A 319 48.44 15.28 20.72
N LEU A 320 48.90 14.66 21.80
CA LEU A 320 48.08 13.84 22.67
C LEU A 320 47.37 14.71 23.70
N VAL A 321 46.05 14.63 23.72
CA VAL A 321 45.18 15.49 24.53
C VAL A 321 44.28 14.66 25.42
N THR A 322 44.07 15.11 26.67
CA THR A 322 43.18 14.49 27.66
C THR A 322 42.48 15.57 28.49
N GLY A 323 41.45 15.17 29.25
CA GLY A 323 40.76 16.05 30.21
C GLY A 323 39.89 17.08 29.58
N GLU A 324 39.57 18.12 30.33
CA GLU A 324 38.65 19.20 29.96
C GLU A 324 39.20 20.02 28.79
N GLN A 325 38.37 20.27 27.80
CA GLN A 325 38.67 21.01 26.58
C GLN A 325 37.51 21.93 26.23
N GLU A 326 37.81 22.94 25.43
CA GLU A 326 36.85 23.90 24.93
C GLU A 326 37.17 24.29 23.49
N VAL A 327 36.17 24.43 22.66
CA VAL A 327 36.26 25.02 21.33
C VAL A 327 35.26 26.18 21.21
N GLU A 328 35.66 27.23 20.48
CA GLU A 328 34.85 28.44 20.28
C GLU A 328 34.80 28.81 18.79
N PHE A 329 33.64 29.27 18.31
CA PHE A 329 33.53 29.82 16.96
C PHE A 329 34.23 31.19 16.88
N SER A 330 35.10 31.34 15.92
CA SER A 330 35.83 32.60 15.68
C SER A 330 36.11 32.77 14.20
N GLU A 331 35.72 33.93 13.66
CA GLU A 331 36.02 34.34 12.27
C GLU A 331 35.84 33.26 11.20
N GLY A 332 34.74 32.47 11.32
CA GLY A 332 34.42 31.38 10.38
C GLY A 332 35.20 30.08 10.60
N GLY A 333 35.93 29.93 11.70
CA GLY A 333 36.71 28.76 12.06
C GLY A 333 36.43 28.26 13.48
N VAL A 334 37.11 27.17 13.83
CA VAL A 334 37.12 26.53 15.16
C VAL A 334 38.37 27.03 15.90
N LEU A 335 38.21 27.83 16.94
CA LEU A 335 39.30 28.27 17.83
C LEU A 335 39.54 27.23 18.90
N TRP A 336 40.76 26.73 19.01
CA TRP A 336 41.19 25.77 20.04
C TRP A 336 42.64 26.05 20.46
N ASN A 337 42.90 26.14 21.76
CA ASN A 337 44.20 26.44 22.32
C ASN A 337 44.87 27.67 21.68
N GLY A 338 44.08 28.74 21.39
CA GLY A 338 44.57 29.97 20.79
C GLY A 338 44.87 29.87 19.29
N ASN A 339 44.66 28.76 18.63
CA ASN A 339 44.84 28.57 17.20
C ASN A 339 43.49 28.36 16.51
N GLN A 340 43.33 28.91 15.30
CA GLN A 340 42.15 28.81 14.49
C GLN A 340 42.34 27.72 13.42
N TYR A 341 41.30 26.88 13.26
CA TYR A 341 41.26 25.76 12.31
C TYR A 341 39.98 25.81 11.49
N SER A 342 40.04 25.40 10.24
CA SER A 342 38.80 25.21 9.40
C SER A 342 37.95 24.04 9.91
N SER A 343 38.60 23.03 10.49
CA SER A 343 38.00 21.90 11.20
C SER A 343 38.98 21.28 12.17
N LEU A 344 38.48 20.66 13.21
CA LEU A 344 39.28 20.04 14.26
C LEU A 344 38.80 18.62 14.56
N THR A 345 39.73 17.68 14.59
CA THR A 345 39.41 16.27 14.81
C THR A 345 40.26 15.71 15.94
N PHE A 346 39.58 14.98 16.84
CA PHE A 346 40.15 14.23 17.94
C PHE A 346 40.01 12.74 17.67
N HIS A 347 41.12 12.03 17.45
CA HIS A 347 41.15 10.60 17.17
C HIS A 347 41.47 9.78 18.43
N PRO A 348 40.61 8.81 18.83
CA PRO A 348 40.86 8.01 20.00
C PRO A 348 42.12 7.15 19.84
N GLN A 349 42.93 7.00 20.90
CA GLN A 349 44.15 6.21 20.88
C GLN A 349 43.96 4.80 21.42
N SER A 350 42.75 4.47 21.92
CA SER A 350 42.34 3.13 22.32
C SER A 350 40.87 2.91 22.01
N CYS A 351 40.43 1.67 21.84
CA CYS A 351 39.08 1.30 21.50
C CYS A 351 38.02 1.63 22.59
N ASP A 352 38.49 1.84 23.82
CA ASP A 352 37.71 2.23 24.98
C ASP A 352 37.88 3.71 25.35
N ALA A 353 38.55 4.49 24.51
CA ALA A 353 38.62 5.95 24.67
C ALA A 353 37.24 6.57 24.39
N SER A 354 36.83 7.44 25.31
CA SER A 354 35.54 8.13 25.26
C SER A 354 35.73 9.62 25.51
N PHE A 355 34.74 10.38 25.03
CA PHE A 355 34.63 11.80 25.30
C PHE A 355 33.24 12.15 25.82
N SER A 356 33.13 13.17 26.62
CA SER A 356 31.87 13.67 27.16
C SER A 356 31.60 15.07 26.63
N LEU A 357 30.39 15.33 26.15
CA LEU A 357 29.91 16.64 25.77
C LEU A 357 28.94 17.16 26.83
N SER A 358 29.13 18.40 27.26
CA SER A 358 28.25 19.07 28.22
C SER A 358 27.12 19.78 27.50
N ASP A 359 26.00 19.99 28.22
CA ASP A 359 24.83 20.75 27.72
C ASP A 359 24.21 20.21 26.43
N VAL A 360 24.27 18.91 26.19
CA VAL A 360 23.57 18.29 25.06
C VAL A 360 22.07 18.40 25.33
N THR A 361 21.35 19.11 24.45
CA THR A 361 19.88 19.22 24.52
C THR A 361 19.26 17.96 23.97
N ILE A 362 18.37 17.33 24.72
CA ILE A 362 17.56 16.17 24.32
C ILE A 362 16.09 16.54 24.35
N GLY A 363 15.28 15.92 23.46
CA GLY A 363 13.85 16.18 23.35
C GLY A 363 13.55 17.60 22.88
N ILE A 364 14.23 18.07 21.89
CA ILE A 364 14.10 19.42 21.32
C ILE A 364 12.64 19.68 20.94
N ASN A 365 12.03 20.73 21.50
CA ASN A 365 10.63 21.11 21.33
C ASN A 365 9.59 20.16 22.00
N PHE A 366 10.00 19.16 22.73
CA PHE A 366 9.09 18.33 23.54
C PHE A 366 8.95 18.90 24.96
N HIS A 367 7.88 18.52 25.67
CA HIS A 367 7.62 18.97 27.05
C HIS A 367 8.67 18.48 28.06
N TRP A 368 9.51 17.51 27.71
CA TRP A 368 10.59 16.94 28.51
C TRP A 368 11.99 17.41 28.04
N GLU A 369 12.06 18.46 27.22
CA GLU A 369 13.33 19.06 26.77
C GLU A 369 14.21 19.40 27.97
N ARG A 370 15.44 18.93 27.96
CA ARG A 370 16.44 19.19 28.98
C ARG A 370 17.86 19.09 28.45
N LYS A 371 18.81 19.57 29.21
CA LYS A 371 20.24 19.45 28.94
C LYS A 371 20.87 18.37 29.78
N GLU A 372 21.71 17.54 29.18
CA GLU A 372 22.44 16.47 29.84
C GLU A 372 23.91 16.47 29.40
N THR A 373 24.78 15.95 30.25
CA THR A 373 26.13 15.56 29.83
C THR A 373 26.08 14.14 29.29
N GLN A 374 26.54 13.98 28.05
CA GLN A 374 26.52 12.67 27.39
C GLN A 374 27.92 12.22 27.00
N THR A 375 28.19 10.93 27.08
CA THR A 375 29.50 10.31 26.83
C THR A 375 29.44 9.42 25.60
N PHE A 376 30.44 9.52 24.73
CA PHE A 376 30.49 8.90 23.43
C PHE A 376 31.81 8.17 23.21
N LEU A 377 31.78 7.09 22.44
CA LEU A 377 32.96 6.43 21.88
C LEU A 377 33.28 6.94 20.48
N GLY A 378 34.48 6.70 19.97
CA GLY A 378 34.86 7.00 18.60
C GLY A 378 35.52 8.35 18.42
N THR A 379 35.50 8.86 17.20
CA THR A 379 36.14 10.10 16.80
C THR A 379 35.22 11.30 17.03
N LEU A 380 35.76 12.40 17.52
CA LEU A 380 35.06 13.68 17.69
C LEU A 380 35.55 14.67 16.66
N HIS A 381 34.64 15.21 15.84
CA HIS A 381 34.92 16.27 14.87
C HIS A 381 34.21 17.54 15.25
N PHE A 382 34.85 18.66 15.02
CA PHE A 382 34.24 19.99 15.06
C PHE A 382 34.36 20.64 13.68
N VAL A 383 33.21 21.04 13.14
CA VAL A 383 33.11 21.77 11.87
C VAL A 383 32.27 23.01 12.05
N VAL A 384 32.41 24.00 11.16
CA VAL A 384 31.60 25.21 11.17
C VAL A 384 30.40 25.03 10.22
N GLU A 385 29.22 25.36 10.72
CA GLU A 385 27.98 25.42 9.93
C GLU A 385 27.14 26.60 10.43
N SER A 386 26.73 27.47 9.51
CA SER A 386 25.83 28.62 9.81
C SER A 386 26.29 29.44 11.02
N ASP A 387 27.56 29.83 11.02
CA ASP A 387 28.20 30.63 12.08
C ASP A 387 28.17 29.99 13.48
N LYS A 388 28.19 28.67 13.55
CA LYS A 388 28.30 27.85 14.78
C LYS A 388 29.26 26.70 14.57
N ILE A 389 29.79 26.20 15.65
CA ILE A 389 30.52 24.93 15.66
C ILE A 389 29.50 23.80 15.85
N CYS A 390 29.60 22.77 15.03
CA CYS A 390 28.87 21.51 15.20
C CYS A 390 29.85 20.42 15.68
N ALA A 391 29.51 19.74 16.80
CA ALA A 391 30.18 18.55 17.28
C ALA A 391 29.60 17.32 16.62
N ILE A 392 30.44 16.56 15.92
CA ILE A 392 30.06 15.36 15.17
C ILE A 392 30.82 14.16 15.76
N ASN A 393 30.11 13.11 16.10
CA ASN A 393 30.70 11.84 16.51
C ASN A 393 30.77 10.88 15.32
N GLU A 394 31.94 10.32 15.04
CA GLU A 394 32.09 9.29 14.01
C GLU A 394 32.49 7.97 14.66
N LEU A 395 31.73 6.90 14.37
CA LEU A 395 31.93 5.59 14.93
C LEU A 395 31.35 4.47 14.03
N PRO A 396 31.75 3.19 14.24
CA PRO A 396 31.17 2.07 13.52
C PRO A 396 29.64 1.93 13.75
N VAL A 397 28.89 1.57 12.70
CA VAL A 397 27.43 1.44 12.71
C VAL A 397 26.93 0.54 13.85
N GLU A 398 27.61 -0.60 14.13
CA GLU A 398 27.17 -1.48 15.21
C GLU A 398 27.30 -0.82 16.60
N LYS A 399 28.29 0.03 16.80
CA LYS A 399 28.44 0.78 18.05
C LYS A 399 27.42 1.92 18.18
N TYR A 400 27.06 2.55 17.09
CA TYR A 400 25.96 3.50 17.05
C TYR A 400 24.64 2.82 17.45
N LEU A 401 24.34 1.63 16.92
CA LEU A 401 23.11 0.90 17.19
C LEU A 401 22.99 0.41 18.65
N GLU A 402 24.08 0.10 19.33
CA GLU A 402 24.07 -0.21 20.78
C GLU A 402 23.42 0.92 21.57
N SER A 403 23.72 2.17 21.21
CA SER A 403 23.07 3.35 21.82
C SER A 403 21.65 3.56 21.35
N VAL A 404 21.37 3.43 20.06
CA VAL A 404 20.04 3.69 19.49
C VAL A 404 19.00 2.78 20.09
N ILE A 405 19.22 1.46 20.10
CA ILE A 405 18.22 0.50 20.58
C ILE A 405 17.97 0.59 22.09
N SER A 406 18.89 1.19 22.85
CA SER A 406 18.71 1.48 24.27
C SER A 406 18.20 2.90 24.56
N SER A 407 18.24 3.80 23.58
CA SER A 407 17.73 5.16 23.70
C SER A 407 16.31 5.30 23.17
N GLU A 408 15.96 4.57 22.11
CA GLU A 408 14.61 4.55 21.52
C GLU A 408 13.63 3.68 22.34
N MET A 409 14.08 2.52 22.76
CA MET A 409 13.33 1.59 23.61
C MET A 409 14.09 1.34 24.91
N SER A 410 13.46 0.75 25.92
CA SER A 410 14.16 0.41 27.15
C SER A 410 15.21 -0.69 26.91
N ALA A 411 16.42 -0.50 27.43
CA ALA A 411 17.47 -1.52 27.43
C ALA A 411 17.07 -2.82 28.18
N THR A 412 16.00 -2.79 28.99
CA THR A 412 15.44 -3.94 29.71
C THR A 412 14.44 -4.74 28.90
N SER A 413 14.14 -4.31 27.67
CA SER A 413 13.27 -5.04 26.75
C SER A 413 13.76 -6.47 26.47
N SER A 414 12.85 -7.34 26.01
CA SER A 414 13.20 -8.70 25.66
C SER A 414 14.29 -8.76 24.58
N LEU A 415 15.15 -9.77 24.63
CA LEU A 415 16.22 -9.96 23.65
C LEU A 415 15.67 -9.99 22.20
N GLU A 416 14.53 -10.62 22.00
CA GLU A 416 13.91 -10.72 20.65
C GLU A 416 13.40 -9.36 20.14
N LEU A 417 12.81 -8.52 21.00
CA LEU A 417 12.43 -7.15 20.64
C LEU A 417 13.67 -6.32 20.28
N LEU A 418 14.72 -6.38 21.10
CA LEU A 418 15.96 -5.66 20.82
C LEU A 418 16.65 -6.14 19.53
N LYS A 419 16.61 -7.44 19.21
CA LYS A 419 17.09 -7.98 17.93
C LYS A 419 16.29 -7.45 16.74
N ALA A 420 14.96 -7.48 16.82
CA ALA A 420 14.10 -6.91 15.78
C ALA A 420 14.38 -5.42 15.58
N HIS A 421 14.47 -4.67 16.68
CA HIS A 421 14.77 -3.24 16.67
C HIS A 421 16.16 -2.94 16.08
N ALA A 422 17.18 -3.74 16.39
CA ALA A 422 18.52 -3.59 15.80
C ALA A 422 18.50 -3.75 14.28
N VAL A 423 17.76 -4.74 13.75
CA VAL A 423 17.64 -4.97 12.29
C VAL A 423 16.92 -3.83 11.61
N ILE A 424 15.78 -3.35 12.12
CA ILE A 424 15.03 -2.25 11.50
C ILE A 424 15.79 -0.93 11.61
N SER A 425 16.41 -0.63 12.76
CA SER A 425 17.20 0.61 12.95
C SER A 425 18.43 0.65 12.04
N ARG A 426 19.11 -0.50 11.85
CA ARG A 426 20.23 -0.62 10.91
C ARG A 426 19.78 -0.42 9.48
N SER A 427 18.67 -1.00 9.09
CA SER A 427 18.11 -0.89 7.74
C SER A 427 17.76 0.56 7.43
N TRP A 428 17.03 1.23 8.32
CA TRP A 428 16.69 2.63 8.20
C TRP A 428 17.94 3.51 8.05
N LEU A 429 18.91 3.37 8.96
CA LEU A 429 20.15 4.15 8.93
C LEU A 429 20.87 4.02 7.58
N LEU A 430 21.08 2.80 7.12
CA LEU A 430 21.82 2.54 5.89
C LEU A 430 21.06 3.00 4.64
N ALA A 431 19.71 2.93 4.67
CA ALA A 431 18.86 3.52 3.62
C ALA A 431 19.03 5.05 3.56
N GLN A 432 19.04 5.76 4.72
CA GLN A 432 19.26 7.20 4.76
C GLN A 432 20.67 7.57 4.28
N MET A 433 21.70 6.84 4.72
CA MET A 433 23.08 7.06 4.27
C MET A 433 23.26 6.86 2.75
N LYS A 434 22.55 5.86 2.17
CA LYS A 434 22.53 5.64 0.72
C LYS A 434 21.84 6.80 0.02
N LYS A 435 20.61 7.13 0.45
CA LYS A 435 19.81 8.24 -0.13
C LYS A 435 20.61 9.57 -0.15
N ARG A 436 21.30 9.88 0.94
CA ARG A 436 22.13 11.08 1.03
C ARG A 436 23.28 11.09 -0.01
N ARG A 437 23.95 9.95 -0.20
CA ARG A 437 25.01 9.83 -1.23
C ARG A 437 24.43 10.02 -2.63
N ASP A 438 23.31 9.36 -2.93
CA ASP A 438 22.64 9.44 -4.23
C ASP A 438 22.19 10.88 -4.55
N VAL A 439 21.70 11.63 -3.56
CA VAL A 439 21.33 13.06 -3.68
C VAL A 439 22.58 13.92 -3.93
N ALA A 440 23.66 13.70 -3.19
CA ALA A 440 24.90 14.44 -3.37
C ALA A 440 25.52 14.22 -4.77
N GLU A 441 25.42 13.02 -5.31
CA GLU A 441 25.90 12.68 -6.65
C GLU A 441 24.98 13.22 -7.77
N SER A 442 23.67 13.29 -7.56
CA SER A 442 22.69 13.76 -8.55
C SER A 442 22.58 15.28 -8.66
N GLY A 443 23.07 16.03 -7.67
CA GLY A 443 22.97 17.49 -7.61
C GLY A 443 21.53 18.04 -7.47
N ASN A 444 20.55 17.17 -7.19
CA ASN A 444 19.16 17.56 -6.99
C ASN A 444 18.92 18.01 -5.54
N ASN A 445 18.57 19.27 -5.34
CA ASN A 445 18.10 19.76 -4.05
C ASN A 445 16.65 19.32 -3.82
N PHE A 446 16.38 18.68 -2.70
CA PHE A 446 15.02 18.40 -2.24
C PHE A 446 14.33 19.69 -1.79
N PHE A 447 13.12 19.96 -2.32
CA PHE A 447 12.31 21.08 -1.84
C PHE A 447 11.50 20.62 -0.62
N SER A 448 11.74 21.26 0.52
CA SER A 448 10.99 21.02 1.76
C SER A 448 9.58 21.62 1.75
N PHE A 449 9.19 22.34 0.68
CA PHE A 449 7.86 22.91 0.56
C PHE A 449 7.36 22.96 -0.88
N VAL A 450 6.03 22.88 -1.05
CA VAL A 450 5.33 23.14 -2.31
C VAL A 450 4.33 24.26 -2.07
N LYS A 451 4.46 25.37 -2.80
CA LYS A 451 3.51 26.48 -2.77
C LYS A 451 2.70 26.49 -4.06
N LYS A 452 1.38 26.45 -3.94
CA LYS A 452 0.40 26.71 -5.00
C LYS A 452 -0.46 27.90 -4.58
N ASP A 453 -1.30 28.42 -5.48
CA ASP A 453 -2.06 29.66 -5.26
C ASP A 453 -2.87 29.68 -3.95
N ASP A 454 -3.42 28.54 -3.57
CA ASP A 454 -4.30 28.35 -2.42
C ASP A 454 -3.77 27.34 -1.39
N MET A 455 -2.56 26.82 -1.58
CA MET A 455 -2.02 25.72 -0.77
C MET A 455 -0.53 25.89 -0.52
N LEU A 456 -0.12 25.72 0.74
CA LEU A 456 1.26 25.56 1.16
C LEU A 456 1.43 24.20 1.85
N ILE A 457 2.18 23.29 1.22
CA ILE A 457 2.57 22.02 1.82
C ILE A 457 4.04 22.16 2.23
N ARG A 458 4.32 21.98 3.50
CA ARG A 458 5.67 22.03 4.06
C ARG A 458 5.93 20.79 4.90
N TRP A 459 7.02 20.09 4.57
CA TRP A 459 7.54 18.97 5.36
C TRP A 459 8.64 19.47 6.27
N TYR A 460 8.35 19.67 7.55
CA TYR A 460 9.28 20.27 8.52
C TYR A 460 10.47 19.38 8.85
N ASP A 461 10.30 18.06 8.76
CA ASP A 461 11.31 17.08 9.19
C ASP A 461 12.19 16.57 8.05
N ARG A 462 12.27 17.34 6.96
CA ARG A 462 13.08 17.01 5.78
C ARG A 462 14.22 18.00 5.54
N GLU A 463 14.73 18.61 6.57
CA GLU A 463 16.00 19.31 6.47
C GLU A 463 17.11 18.26 6.42
N ASP A 464 17.56 17.93 5.20
CA ASP A 464 18.66 17.01 5.00
C ASP A 464 19.91 17.57 5.67
N HIS A 465 20.53 16.76 6.52
CA HIS A 465 21.82 17.12 7.11
C HIS A 465 22.88 17.17 6.01
N THR A 466 23.66 18.24 5.95
CA THR A 466 24.66 18.43 4.90
C THR A 466 26.05 18.00 5.32
N ILE A 467 26.37 18.09 6.63
CA ILE A 467 27.71 17.87 7.18
C ILE A 467 27.89 16.56 7.98
N PHE A 468 26.81 15.84 8.25
CA PHE A 468 26.82 14.53 8.93
C PHE A 468 25.68 13.63 8.41
N ASP A 469 25.73 12.33 8.69
CA ASP A 469 24.75 11.37 8.16
C ASP A 469 23.40 11.47 8.86
N VAL A 470 23.39 11.55 10.19
CA VAL A 470 22.19 11.60 11.04
C VAL A 470 22.43 12.51 12.23
N CYS A 471 21.39 13.09 12.82
CA CYS A 471 21.49 13.77 14.11
C CYS A 471 21.21 12.81 15.28
N ALA A 472 21.56 13.26 16.49
CA ALA A 472 21.38 12.49 17.72
C ALA A 472 19.96 12.56 18.31
N ASP A 473 19.07 13.40 17.75
CA ASP A 473 17.73 13.68 18.25
C ASP A 473 16.64 12.89 17.51
N ASP A 474 15.41 12.99 17.99
CA ASP A 474 14.20 12.30 17.51
C ASP A 474 13.87 12.56 16.01
N HIS A 475 14.47 13.58 15.39
CA HIS A 475 14.37 13.80 13.94
C HIS A 475 14.91 12.61 13.13
N CYS A 476 16.01 12.00 13.57
CA CYS A 476 16.60 10.79 12.96
C CYS A 476 16.33 9.57 13.83
N GLN A 477 17.29 9.20 14.63
CA GLN A 477 17.17 8.15 15.65
C GLN A 477 17.83 8.65 16.91
N ARG A 478 17.18 8.49 18.05
CA ARG A 478 17.69 8.94 19.32
C ARG A 478 19.01 8.24 19.66
N TYR A 479 20.09 9.03 19.70
CA TYR A 479 21.44 8.56 19.98
C TYR A 479 22.04 9.30 21.18
N GLN A 480 22.34 8.59 22.27
CA GLN A 480 22.82 9.18 23.52
C GLN A 480 24.19 8.61 23.94
N GLY A 481 24.94 8.07 22.98
CA GLY A 481 26.25 7.48 23.25
C GLY A 481 26.17 6.30 24.23
N ILE A 482 27.26 6.10 24.98
CA ILE A 482 27.35 5.04 26.00
C ILE A 482 26.68 5.43 27.33
N THR A 483 26.11 6.62 27.43
CA THR A 483 25.38 7.06 28.63
C THR A 483 24.15 6.21 28.94
N LYS A 484 23.53 5.64 27.90
CA LYS A 484 22.32 4.80 28.00
C LYS A 484 22.56 3.31 27.72
N GLU A 485 23.77 2.89 27.44
CA GLU A 485 24.11 1.47 27.31
C GLU A 485 24.14 0.79 28.69
N THR A 486 23.03 0.18 29.08
CA THR A 486 22.84 -0.31 30.46
C THR A 486 22.57 -1.83 30.58
N SER A 487 22.42 -2.57 29.47
CA SER A 487 22.01 -3.98 29.50
C SER A 487 22.89 -4.90 28.63
N PRO A 488 23.28 -6.07 29.18
CA PRO A 488 23.97 -7.12 28.40
C PRO A 488 23.13 -7.61 27.19
N HIS A 489 21.79 -7.52 27.26
CA HIS A 489 20.89 -7.90 26.16
C HIS A 489 21.07 -7.01 24.93
N VAL A 490 21.39 -5.73 25.11
CA VAL A 490 21.66 -4.79 24.01
C VAL A 490 22.86 -5.25 23.19
N ALA A 491 24.01 -5.47 23.84
CA ALA A 491 25.22 -5.95 23.16
C ALA A 491 25.00 -7.32 22.49
N GLU A 492 24.25 -8.19 23.16
CA GLU A 492 23.93 -9.54 22.63
C GLU A 492 22.99 -9.45 21.41
N ALA A 493 21.98 -8.58 21.43
CA ALA A 493 21.08 -8.34 20.30
C ALA A 493 21.85 -7.86 19.06
N ILE A 494 22.74 -6.88 19.24
CA ILE A 494 23.60 -6.36 18.17
C ILE A 494 24.53 -7.46 17.65
N ARG A 495 25.16 -8.22 18.54
CA ARG A 495 26.06 -9.32 18.16
C ARG A 495 25.36 -10.40 17.34
N GLN A 496 24.15 -10.82 17.74
CA GLN A 496 23.37 -11.87 17.04
C GLN A 496 22.81 -11.41 15.71
N THR A 497 22.55 -10.12 15.55
CA THR A 497 21.99 -9.54 14.32
C THR A 497 22.99 -8.75 13.49
N LYS A 498 24.29 -8.86 13.81
CA LYS A 498 25.36 -8.08 13.18
C LYS A 498 25.26 -8.10 11.64
N GLY A 499 25.16 -6.94 11.03
CA GLY A 499 25.09 -6.76 9.58
C GLY A 499 23.77 -7.18 8.94
N GLN A 500 22.79 -7.71 9.68
CA GLN A 500 21.49 -8.07 9.12
C GLN A 500 20.66 -6.82 8.82
N ILE A 501 20.09 -6.76 7.62
CA ILE A 501 19.25 -5.68 7.12
C ILE A 501 18.02 -6.23 6.40
N LEU A 502 17.00 -5.41 6.29
CA LEU A 502 15.81 -5.68 5.49
C LEU A 502 16.03 -5.16 4.08
N MET A 503 15.73 -5.99 3.10
CA MET A 503 15.83 -5.66 1.67
C MET A 503 14.48 -5.80 1.01
N ASP A 504 14.16 -4.87 0.12
CA ASP A 504 13.05 -4.95 -0.81
C ASP A 504 13.66 -5.06 -2.23
N GLY A 505 13.79 -6.28 -2.75
CA GLY A 505 14.61 -6.57 -3.90
C GLY A 505 16.08 -6.22 -3.66
N GLU A 506 16.63 -5.33 -4.48
CA GLU A 506 18.01 -4.82 -4.36
C GLU A 506 18.13 -3.57 -3.47
N GLU A 507 17.00 -3.01 -3.01
CA GLU A 507 16.98 -1.81 -2.20
C GLU A 507 16.92 -2.11 -0.71
N ILE A 508 17.68 -1.34 0.10
CA ILE A 508 17.59 -1.40 1.56
C ILE A 508 16.27 -0.75 1.99
N CYS A 509 15.48 -1.44 2.79
CA CYS A 509 14.20 -0.91 3.27
C CYS A 509 14.40 0.37 4.11
N ASP A 510 13.64 1.41 3.80
CA ASP A 510 13.40 2.56 4.68
C ASP A 510 12.50 2.12 5.84
N ALA A 511 13.07 1.37 6.79
CA ALA A 511 12.35 0.63 7.83
C ALA A 511 11.90 1.55 8.97
N ARG A 512 10.84 2.35 8.73
CA ARG A 512 10.23 3.26 9.73
C ARG A 512 9.55 2.50 10.85
N PHE A 513 9.60 3.05 12.05
CA PHE A 513 8.96 2.49 13.23
C PHE A 513 8.38 3.58 14.12
N SER A 514 7.48 3.20 15.02
CA SER A 514 6.88 4.09 16.01
C SER A 514 6.68 3.36 17.35
N LYS A 515 6.63 4.09 18.45
CA LYS A 515 6.35 3.53 19.79
C LYS A 515 4.90 3.09 19.94
N CYS A 516 3.99 3.77 19.26
CA CYS A 516 2.56 3.47 19.31
C CYS A 516 1.91 3.86 17.99
N CYS A 517 1.27 2.90 17.32
CA CYS A 517 0.60 3.11 16.04
C CYS A 517 -0.88 3.50 16.18
N GLY A 518 -1.42 3.61 17.42
CA GLY A 518 -2.83 3.89 17.66
C GLY A 518 -3.79 2.77 17.26
N GLY A 519 -3.27 1.54 17.02
CA GLY A 519 -4.03 0.33 16.71
C GLY A 519 -4.01 -0.09 15.24
N ILE A 520 -3.51 0.76 14.35
CA ILE A 520 -3.24 0.47 12.92
C ILE A 520 -1.98 1.25 12.54
N THR A 521 -1.05 0.60 11.84
CA THR A 521 0.13 1.28 11.29
C THR A 521 -0.28 2.21 10.14
N GLU A 522 0.44 3.32 9.99
CA GLU A 522 0.20 4.28 8.91
C GLU A 522 0.90 3.83 7.62
N GLU A 523 0.36 4.24 6.49
CA GLU A 523 0.96 4.00 5.19
C GLU A 523 2.00 5.08 4.86
N PHE A 524 3.15 4.66 4.30
CA PHE A 524 4.29 5.53 4.05
C PHE A 524 3.95 6.78 3.24
N GLN A 525 3.12 6.63 2.19
CA GLN A 525 2.78 7.73 1.27
C GLN A 525 1.99 8.87 1.91
N TYR A 526 1.37 8.65 3.05
CA TYR A 526 0.61 9.69 3.76
C TYR A 526 1.47 10.48 4.75
N CYS A 527 2.62 9.94 5.16
CA CYS A 527 3.49 10.55 6.16
C CYS A 527 4.77 11.15 5.58
N TRP A 528 5.34 10.55 4.53
CA TRP A 528 6.71 10.84 4.10
C TRP A 528 6.85 11.30 2.66
N GLU A 529 6.46 10.47 1.68
CA GLU A 529 6.56 10.77 0.24
C GLU A 529 5.35 10.20 -0.48
N ASN A 530 4.88 10.86 -1.52
CA ASN A 530 3.77 10.35 -2.33
C ASN A 530 4.20 9.15 -3.21
N THR A 531 4.84 8.16 -2.56
CA THR A 531 5.30 6.91 -3.17
C THR A 531 4.97 5.76 -2.24
N PRO A 532 4.03 4.87 -2.57
CA PRO A 532 3.69 3.74 -1.73
C PRO A 532 4.89 2.80 -1.53
N LYS A 533 5.05 2.31 -0.31
CA LYS A 533 6.01 1.25 0.04
C LYS A 533 5.22 0.03 0.52
N SER A 534 5.31 -1.09 -0.20
CA SER A 534 4.56 -2.32 0.10
C SER A 534 4.77 -2.83 1.51
N TYR A 535 5.98 -2.69 2.02
CA TYR A 535 6.40 -3.11 3.37
C TYR A 535 6.07 -2.10 4.49
N LEU A 536 5.53 -0.92 4.17
CA LEU A 536 5.04 0.10 5.12
C LEU A 536 3.57 0.40 4.84
N SER A 537 2.74 -0.63 4.91
CA SER A 537 1.29 -0.60 4.69
C SER A 537 0.51 -0.54 6.01
N ALA A 538 -0.79 -0.25 5.93
CA ALA A 538 -1.69 -0.25 7.06
C ALA A 538 -1.95 -1.68 7.56
N VAL A 539 -1.53 -2.00 8.77
CA VAL A 539 -1.71 -3.30 9.43
C VAL A 539 -2.30 -3.09 10.82
N ARG A 540 -3.31 -3.87 11.20
CA ARG A 540 -3.85 -3.84 12.56
C ARG A 540 -2.86 -4.41 13.56
N ASP A 541 -2.70 -3.72 14.67
CA ASP A 541 -1.83 -4.06 15.80
C ASP A 541 -2.52 -5.04 16.76
N ILE A 542 -2.95 -6.20 16.27
CA ILE A 542 -3.60 -7.25 17.06
C ILE A 542 -3.07 -8.64 16.71
N ALA A 543 -3.13 -9.57 17.66
CA ALA A 543 -2.81 -10.96 17.39
C ALA A 543 -3.97 -11.65 16.62
N LEU A 544 -3.66 -12.26 15.49
CA LEU A 544 -4.62 -13.08 14.75
C LEU A 544 -5.07 -14.26 15.64
N GLY A 545 -6.38 -14.33 15.89
CA GLY A 545 -7.00 -15.45 16.65
C GLY A 545 -7.11 -15.27 18.17
N ILE A 546 -6.70 -14.16 18.75
CA ILE A 546 -6.93 -13.86 20.19
C ILE A 546 -8.25 -13.10 20.34
N LYS A 547 -9.23 -13.72 21.01
CA LYS A 547 -10.44 -13.01 21.46
C LYS A 547 -10.07 -11.99 22.53
N PRO A 548 -10.55 -10.72 22.45
CA PRO A 548 -10.29 -9.73 23.47
C PRO A 548 -10.77 -10.22 24.85
N LYS A 549 -9.89 -10.15 25.87
CA LYS A 549 -10.30 -10.35 27.27
C LYS A 549 -11.17 -9.16 27.68
N GLY A 550 -12.48 -9.35 27.69
CA GLY A 550 -13.41 -8.27 28.13
C GLY A 550 -14.83 -8.44 27.63
N LEU A 551 -15.08 -9.19 26.55
CA LEU A 551 -16.45 -9.63 26.27
C LEU A 551 -16.82 -10.71 27.27
N LYS A 552 -17.78 -10.43 28.16
CA LYS A 552 -18.36 -11.45 29.03
C LYS A 552 -18.87 -12.59 28.16
N SER A 553 -18.19 -13.73 28.23
CA SER A 553 -18.56 -14.94 27.52
C SER A 553 -19.84 -15.47 28.13
N SER A 554 -20.97 -15.20 27.49
CA SER A 554 -22.19 -15.99 27.68
C SER A 554 -22.36 -17.06 26.58
N MET A 555 -21.29 -17.35 25.82
CA MET A 555 -21.30 -18.44 24.85
C MET A 555 -20.17 -19.42 25.18
N ASN A 556 -20.52 -20.59 25.67
CA ASN A 556 -19.61 -21.70 25.95
C ASN A 556 -18.95 -22.20 24.65
N ALA A 557 -17.68 -22.63 24.76
CA ALA A 557 -16.91 -23.20 23.67
C ALA A 557 -17.53 -24.48 23.03
N GLU A 558 -18.55 -25.02 23.65
CA GLU A 558 -19.37 -26.16 23.13
C GLU A 558 -20.28 -25.74 21.97
N CYS A 559 -20.79 -24.49 21.93
CA CYS A 559 -21.62 -24.02 20.83
C CYS A 559 -20.87 -23.86 19.48
N LEU A 560 -19.56 -23.83 19.49
CA LEU A 560 -18.75 -23.74 18.25
C LEU A 560 -18.41 -25.10 17.64
N LYS A 561 -18.58 -26.18 18.39
CA LYS A 561 -18.41 -27.54 17.86
C LYS A 561 -19.67 -28.04 17.12
N ASP A 562 -20.84 -27.55 17.53
CA ASP A 562 -22.14 -27.97 16.93
C ASP A 562 -22.53 -27.17 15.68
N ALA A 563 -21.84 -26.05 15.39
CA ALA A 563 -22.07 -25.27 14.16
C ALA A 563 -21.61 -25.98 12.86
N ARG A 564 -21.02 -27.17 12.94
CA ARG A 564 -20.70 -28.02 11.79
C ARG A 564 -21.77 -29.02 11.44
N ASN A 565 -22.83 -29.19 12.28
CA ASN A 565 -23.96 -30.05 12.02
C ASN A 565 -25.24 -29.21 12.07
N THR A 566 -25.64 -28.65 10.92
CA THR A 566 -26.83 -27.81 10.77
C THR A 566 -28.06 -28.64 10.43
N GLU A 567 -28.43 -29.59 11.28
CA GLU A 567 -29.80 -30.16 11.26
C GLU A 567 -30.43 -29.99 12.64
N GLY A 568 -31.25 -28.93 12.81
CA GLY A 568 -32.11 -28.79 13.97
C GLY A 568 -32.25 -27.50 14.73
N LEU A 569 -31.80 -26.34 14.21
CA LEU A 569 -31.99 -25.05 14.89
C LEU A 569 -33.29 -24.34 14.49
N LYS A 570 -34.04 -23.86 15.48
CA LYS A 570 -35.28 -23.09 15.30
C LYS A 570 -35.03 -21.65 14.94
N ASP A 571 -35.97 -21.03 14.18
CA ASP A 571 -35.85 -19.68 13.56
C ASP A 571 -35.45 -18.51 14.46
N GLY A 572 -35.43 -18.61 15.79
CA GLY A 572 -35.02 -17.56 16.72
C GLY A 572 -33.53 -17.46 16.96
N ASP A 573 -32.72 -18.48 16.68
CA ASP A 573 -31.30 -18.51 16.99
C ASP A 573 -30.42 -18.01 15.83
N THR A 574 -30.98 -17.88 14.66
CA THR A 574 -30.28 -17.44 13.43
C THR A 574 -30.05 -15.96 13.37
N GLU A 575 -30.84 -15.09 14.02
CA GLU A 575 -30.63 -13.65 14.07
C GLU A 575 -29.45 -13.26 14.97
N ASN A 576 -29.26 -13.97 16.09
CA ASN A 576 -28.12 -13.73 16.99
C ASN A 576 -26.78 -14.19 16.38
N LEU A 577 -26.78 -15.24 15.55
CA LEU A 577 -25.59 -15.69 14.81
C LEU A 577 -25.22 -14.75 13.65
N LYS A 578 -26.22 -14.16 12.98
CA LYS A 578 -26.01 -13.15 11.93
C LYS A 578 -25.46 -11.84 12.50
N GLY A 579 -25.96 -11.39 13.66
CA GLY A 579 -25.44 -10.24 14.38
C GLY A 579 -23.98 -10.42 14.85
N SER A 580 -23.64 -11.60 15.34
CA SER A 580 -22.28 -11.92 15.80
C SER A 580 -21.26 -12.03 14.66
N LYS A 581 -21.65 -12.56 13.49
CA LYS A 581 -20.79 -12.66 12.30
C LYS A 581 -20.58 -11.29 11.65
N ALA A 582 -21.64 -10.47 11.54
CA ALA A 582 -21.54 -9.11 11.04
C ALA A 582 -20.72 -8.20 11.98
N LEU A 583 -20.78 -8.40 13.29
CA LEU A 583 -19.94 -7.71 14.28
C LEU A 583 -18.46 -8.16 14.15
N MET A 584 -18.20 -9.46 13.97
CA MET A 584 -16.84 -9.96 13.74
C MET A 584 -16.23 -9.45 12.43
N ASP A 585 -16.97 -9.44 11.33
CA ASP A 585 -16.50 -8.92 10.03
C ASP A 585 -16.27 -7.40 10.07
N SER A 586 -17.02 -6.65 10.89
CA SER A 586 -16.81 -5.21 11.10
C SER A 586 -15.60 -4.90 12.00
N GLU A 587 -15.27 -5.76 12.96
CA GLU A 587 -14.11 -5.59 13.86
C GLU A 587 -12.76 -5.82 13.16
N TYR A 588 -12.72 -6.57 12.06
CA TYR A 588 -11.48 -6.89 11.33
C TYR A 588 -11.27 -6.02 10.09
N ARG A 589 -12.26 -5.25 9.67
CA ARG A 589 -12.12 -4.32 8.55
C ARG A 589 -11.27 -3.11 8.97
N LEU A 590 -10.31 -2.71 8.13
CA LEU A 590 -9.65 -1.41 8.28
C LEU A 590 -10.70 -0.30 8.07
N PRO A 591 -10.74 0.73 8.93
CA PRO A 591 -11.64 1.87 8.72
C PRO A 591 -11.23 2.63 7.45
N ASP A 592 -12.20 3.12 6.72
CA ASP A 592 -11.96 4.05 5.61
C ASP A 592 -11.87 5.48 6.18
N LEU A 593 -10.66 5.89 6.52
CA LEU A 593 -10.40 7.21 7.12
C LEU A 593 -10.55 8.38 6.13
N THR A 594 -10.86 8.11 4.86
CA THR A 594 -11.27 9.15 3.89
C THR A 594 -12.72 9.59 4.11
N GLN A 595 -13.48 8.84 4.90
CA GLN A 595 -14.84 9.16 5.30
C GLN A 595 -14.83 9.78 6.68
N GLU A 596 -15.24 11.05 6.77
CA GLU A 596 -15.18 11.84 8.02
C GLU A 596 -15.87 11.14 9.22
N GLU A 597 -17.02 10.52 9.00
CA GLU A 597 -17.74 9.78 10.04
C GLU A 597 -16.99 8.53 10.53
N GLU A 598 -16.27 7.84 9.65
CA GLU A 598 -15.43 6.69 10.02
C GLU A 598 -14.18 7.16 10.75
N ALA A 599 -13.56 8.26 10.30
CA ALA A 599 -12.40 8.86 10.93
C ALA A 599 -12.72 9.35 12.36
N ASP A 600 -13.82 10.11 12.55
CA ASP A 600 -14.25 10.57 13.87
C ASP A 600 -14.54 9.39 14.82
N ARG A 601 -15.24 8.37 14.31
CA ARG A 601 -15.53 7.15 15.07
C ARG A 601 -14.26 6.42 15.48
N TRP A 602 -13.28 6.30 14.57
CA TRP A 602 -12.00 5.66 14.85
C TRP A 602 -11.19 6.43 15.89
N ILE A 603 -11.06 7.75 15.74
CA ILE A 603 -10.34 8.62 16.67
C ILE A 603 -10.94 8.56 18.09
N ARG A 604 -12.27 8.51 18.20
CA ARG A 604 -12.99 8.43 19.51
C ARG A 604 -13.10 7.01 20.05
N SER A 605 -12.78 5.99 19.26
CA SER A 605 -12.81 4.60 19.69
C SER A 605 -11.57 4.22 20.50
N ASN A 606 -11.67 3.14 21.26
CA ASN A 606 -10.54 2.58 22.01
C ASN A 606 -10.44 1.06 21.74
N PRO A 607 -10.23 0.63 20.48
CA PRO A 607 -10.17 -0.77 20.14
C PRO A 607 -8.96 -1.46 20.77
N PRO A 608 -9.04 -2.78 21.05
CA PRO A 608 -7.91 -3.53 21.55
C PRO A 608 -6.77 -3.57 20.53
N ALA A 609 -5.55 -3.32 21.02
CA ALA A 609 -4.32 -3.40 20.26
C ALA A 609 -3.16 -3.75 21.20
N PHE A 610 -2.03 -4.23 20.69
CA PHE A 610 -0.84 -4.46 21.52
C PHE A 610 -0.36 -3.14 22.14
N CYS A 611 -0.33 -2.05 21.37
CA CYS A 611 0.07 -0.74 21.85
C CYS A 611 -0.99 -0.08 22.75
N ASN A 612 -2.20 -0.63 22.89
CA ASN A 612 -3.24 -0.17 23.80
C ASN A 612 -3.18 -0.95 25.15
N THR A 613 -2.02 -0.99 25.75
CA THR A 613 -1.84 -1.67 27.04
C THR A 613 -1.70 -0.67 28.18
N THR A 614 -2.33 -0.98 29.30
CA THR A 614 -2.17 -0.26 30.58
C THR A 614 -1.39 -1.08 31.60
N ASP A 615 -0.87 -2.23 31.20
CA ASP A 615 -0.05 -3.08 32.08
C ASP A 615 1.30 -2.39 32.34
N ARG A 616 1.45 -1.91 33.57
CA ARG A 616 2.67 -1.21 34.00
C ARG A 616 3.92 -2.04 33.88
N LYS A 617 3.82 -3.36 34.01
CA LYS A 617 4.97 -4.24 33.83
C LYS A 617 5.44 -4.23 32.38
N VAL A 618 4.52 -4.35 31.43
CA VAL A 618 4.84 -4.26 30.01
C VAL A 618 5.41 -2.89 29.67
N LEU A 619 4.76 -1.82 30.12
CA LEU A 619 5.21 -0.45 29.83
C LEU A 619 6.61 -0.17 30.40
N SER A 620 6.91 -0.62 31.62
CA SER A 620 8.24 -0.45 32.22
C SER A 620 9.35 -1.29 31.55
N GLU A 621 8.99 -2.38 30.87
CA GLU A 621 9.94 -3.20 30.14
C GLU A 621 10.25 -2.65 28.74
N VAL A 622 9.34 -1.90 28.11
CA VAL A 622 9.48 -1.45 26.72
C VAL A 622 9.70 0.05 26.57
N LEU A 623 9.23 0.88 27.50
CA LEU A 623 9.37 2.33 27.44
C LEU A 623 10.49 2.83 28.35
N ASN A 624 11.15 3.89 27.94
CA ASN A 624 12.07 4.64 28.77
C ASN A 624 11.35 5.40 29.90
N ASP A 625 12.07 5.81 30.96
CA ASP A 625 11.50 6.44 32.13
C ASP A 625 10.68 7.68 31.80
N TYR A 626 11.16 8.58 30.94
CA TYR A 626 10.48 9.79 30.52
C TYR A 626 9.25 9.51 29.62
N ASP A 627 9.22 8.39 28.90
CA ASP A 627 8.05 7.97 28.13
C ASP A 627 6.94 7.37 29.01
N GLN A 628 7.27 6.97 30.25
CA GLN A 628 6.30 6.45 31.21
C GLN A 628 5.55 7.57 31.97
N GLU A 629 6.00 8.81 31.88
CA GLU A 629 5.34 9.97 32.49
C GLU A 629 4.01 10.31 31.82
N THR A 630 3.82 9.92 30.55
CA THR A 630 2.57 10.10 29.79
C THR A 630 1.88 8.78 29.57
N ALA A 631 0.57 8.69 29.87
CA ALA A 631 -0.22 7.45 29.76
C ALA A 631 -1.15 7.43 28.55
N ASP A 632 -1.13 8.45 27.71
CA ASP A 632 -2.11 8.72 26.66
C ASP A 632 -1.56 8.59 25.23
N PHE A 633 -0.50 7.78 25.02
CA PHE A 633 0.07 7.51 23.69
C PHE A 633 -0.94 6.96 22.70
N TYR A 634 -1.86 6.12 23.15
CA TYR A 634 -2.80 5.44 22.26
C TYR A 634 -3.90 6.37 21.76
N ARG A 635 -4.42 7.25 22.65
CA ARG A 635 -5.39 8.30 22.32
C ARG A 635 -5.08 9.52 23.19
N TRP A 636 -4.96 10.65 22.54
CA TRP A 636 -4.68 11.92 23.22
C TRP A 636 -5.65 13.01 22.75
N LYS A 637 -5.80 14.04 23.56
CA LYS A 637 -6.65 15.19 23.25
C LYS A 637 -5.99 16.48 23.71
N VAL A 638 -5.86 17.42 22.79
CA VAL A 638 -5.47 18.81 23.09
C VAL A 638 -6.64 19.74 22.76
N THR A 639 -6.90 20.71 23.60
CA THR A 639 -7.91 21.74 23.36
C THR A 639 -7.25 23.10 23.41
N LEU A 640 -7.35 23.84 22.33
CA LEU A 640 -6.83 25.20 22.19
C LEU A 640 -7.98 26.15 21.86
N THR A 641 -7.91 27.40 22.36
CA THR A 641 -8.77 28.45 21.80
C THR A 641 -8.25 28.85 20.43
N GLN A 642 -9.11 29.42 19.61
CA GLN A 642 -8.76 29.85 18.26
C GLN A 642 -7.62 30.88 18.26
N GLU A 643 -7.66 31.82 19.21
CA GLU A 643 -6.61 32.83 19.38
C GLU A 643 -5.26 32.20 19.77
N LYS A 644 -5.29 31.21 20.67
CA LYS A 644 -4.07 30.52 21.09
C LYS A 644 -3.48 29.69 19.97
N LEU A 645 -4.34 29.04 19.18
CA LEU A 645 -3.93 28.28 18.02
C LEU A 645 -3.27 29.18 16.96
N GLN A 646 -3.90 30.31 16.65
CA GLN A 646 -3.34 31.31 15.73
C GLN A 646 -1.96 31.81 16.20
N GLN A 647 -1.83 32.18 17.48
CA GLN A 647 -0.57 32.61 18.05
C GLN A 647 0.52 31.53 17.90
N LEU A 648 0.21 30.28 18.23
CA LEU A 648 1.19 29.19 18.13
C LEU A 648 1.63 28.95 16.69
N LEU A 649 0.68 28.99 15.74
CA LEU A 649 1.00 28.82 14.31
C LEU A 649 1.89 29.98 13.80
N GLU A 650 1.57 31.24 14.15
CA GLU A 650 2.37 32.39 13.77
C GLU A 650 3.80 32.31 14.36
N GLU A 651 3.92 31.92 15.63
CA GLU A 651 5.20 31.76 16.32
C GLU A 651 6.07 30.65 15.69
N LYS A 652 5.45 29.49 15.42
CA LYS A 652 6.19 28.32 14.89
C LYS A 652 6.51 28.45 13.41
N LEU A 653 5.57 28.92 12.61
CA LEU A 653 5.72 28.98 11.14
C LEU A 653 6.36 30.28 10.68
N LYS A 654 6.48 31.28 11.55
CA LYS A 654 6.93 32.64 11.22
C LYS A 654 6.12 33.26 10.06
N MET A 655 4.83 32.92 10.01
CA MET A 655 3.88 33.40 8.99
C MET A 655 2.62 33.93 9.68
N ASN A 656 2.14 35.07 9.21
CA ASN A 656 0.86 35.60 9.65
C ASN A 656 -0.26 35.08 8.73
N PHE A 657 -1.14 34.25 9.26
CA PHE A 657 -2.28 33.68 8.54
C PHE A 657 -3.55 34.56 8.64
N GLY A 658 -3.49 35.68 9.38
CA GLY A 658 -4.69 36.43 9.71
C GLY A 658 -5.56 35.67 10.70
N CYS A 659 -6.88 35.85 10.61
CA CYS A 659 -7.83 35.17 11.48
C CYS A 659 -8.04 33.73 10.98
N ILE A 660 -7.82 32.73 11.83
CA ILE A 660 -8.19 31.34 11.54
C ILE A 660 -9.72 31.24 11.71
N LEU A 661 -10.42 30.90 10.65
CA LEU A 661 -11.89 30.82 10.66
C LEU A 661 -12.38 29.42 11.03
N ASP A 662 -11.69 28.38 10.55
CA ASP A 662 -11.99 26.97 10.79
C ASP A 662 -10.72 26.13 10.62
N MET A 663 -10.72 24.92 11.21
CA MET A 663 -9.61 23.99 11.11
C MET A 663 -10.08 22.54 11.35
#